data_e8a03fd951dca3ca48206c6a5bc06f90
#
_entry.id   e8a03fd951dca3ca48206c6a5bc06f90
#
_cell.length_a   1.000
_cell.length_b   1.000
_cell.length_c   1.000
_cell.angle_alpha   90.00
_cell.angle_beta   90.00
_cell.angle_gamma   90.00
#
_symmetry.space_group_name_H-M   'P 1'
#
loop_
_entity.id
_entity.type
_entity.pdbx_description
1 polymer ?
#
loop_
_entity_poly.entity_id
_entity_poly.type
_entity_poly.pdbx_seq_one_letter_code
_entity_poly.pdbx_strand_id
1 'polypeptide(L)'
;MEEYMEDVKTLVGKLTLEEKVHLLSGKTFWTTYPVERLGIPSVKMTDGPHGTREEIEGGSITNVMKDSVPSTCFPSLVVYGSSWDRNLAYECAKAIGQEAATQGVCTVLGPGTNIKRSPLCGRNFEYFSEDPYLSGQMASAFIDGLQSENVGASLKHYCANNQENSRMSIDAIVDERALREIYLPAFETAVKRSDPWQVMCSYNRLNGEYVSESDKMINKVLRDEFGFKGMVVSDWGAINRRVEGVKGGIDLEMPGNNGLHDQAVIDAVNNGTLSMEDLDKAVTHVLEYVQKGEKSKRNGYVCDYAAHHALARKMAAAGAVLLKNDNGILPFSKTDKVAIIGALAETPRYQGGGSSQIHPKNLVSILDAMNKENISYDYVRGYSLKGDGYNKKLLNEAVECAKSHDKVIVVIGLTPEYESEGFDRRHMDLPMGHNKLVDELAKVNENLVVVLVCGSPVTLPWTKRVQALLNIYVGGEAGGEGAVDVLFGDANPSGKLAETFQKHLNDNINSAYFPMGTKNVQYRESVYVGYRYFDSANKPVRYPFGFGLSYTTFEYSNLKVSSDTITDADVLTVTFDVKNTGKVAGAEVSQVYVKDVKSTIFRPEKELKGFDKVYLEPGETKTITVTLDKRAFAFYNVLVHDWTVESGEFEILVGASSRDIKLSHVVTVNAPAVQIKDYSKEAPSYYDIASATELPIEEFSAVYGAEVPENIPPKRGEFDINSTVDEVSITGFGKFLKKVLVFGAKILTKGAANQMMAVNSIVTMPLRSFSGFTGGLVSESSVDGLVDIFNKKKGGFRKFLKGFKKSKKPQR
;
A
#
# COMPACT_ATOMS: atom_id res chain seq x y z
N MET A 1 -1.05 34.02 -24.41
CA MET A 1 -2.54 34.00 -24.42
C MET A 1 -2.90 32.68 -23.79
N GLU A 2 -3.43 32.71 -22.56
CA GLU A 2 -4.07 31.55 -21.96
C GLU A 2 -5.37 31.35 -22.74
N GLU A 3 -5.37 30.39 -23.65
CA GLU A 3 -6.58 29.93 -24.30
C GLU A 3 -7.34 29.12 -23.26
N TYR A 4 -8.24 29.76 -22.52
CA TYR A 4 -9.10 29.09 -21.56
C TYR A 4 -9.95 28.06 -22.30
N MET A 5 -9.82 26.79 -21.91
CA MET A 5 -10.79 25.76 -22.31
C MET A 5 -12.20 26.27 -21.98
N GLU A 6 -13.12 26.03 -22.87
CA GLU A 6 -14.54 26.35 -22.71
C GLU A 6 -15.10 25.64 -21.44
N ASP A 7 -16.16 26.17 -20.87
CA ASP A 7 -16.87 25.55 -19.74
C ASP A 7 -17.23 24.10 -20.03
N VAL A 8 -16.97 23.20 -19.04
CA VAL A 8 -17.11 21.75 -19.18
C VAL A 8 -18.52 21.37 -19.64
N LYS A 9 -19.58 21.99 -19.08
CA LYS A 9 -20.97 21.71 -19.44
C LYS A 9 -21.21 22.01 -20.91
N THR A 10 -20.66 23.10 -21.42
CA THR A 10 -20.75 23.48 -22.82
C THR A 10 -20.01 22.50 -23.74
N LEU A 11 -18.81 22.05 -23.31
CA LEU A 11 -18.04 21.04 -24.04
C LEU A 11 -18.78 19.71 -24.11
N VAL A 12 -19.35 19.22 -23.01
CA VAL A 12 -20.17 17.99 -22.98
C VAL A 12 -21.33 18.06 -24.00
N GLY A 13 -21.99 19.23 -24.12
CA GLY A 13 -23.06 19.43 -25.06
C GLY A 13 -22.62 19.46 -26.54
N LYS A 14 -21.33 19.74 -26.81
CA LYS A 14 -20.76 19.80 -28.18
C LYS A 14 -20.15 18.47 -28.65
N LEU A 15 -19.90 17.54 -27.73
CA LEU A 15 -19.31 16.24 -28.05
C LEU A 15 -20.31 15.34 -28.76
N THR A 16 -19.85 14.60 -29.77
CA THR A 16 -20.63 13.49 -30.34
C THR A 16 -20.63 12.29 -29.39
N LEU A 17 -21.52 11.32 -29.60
CA LEU A 17 -21.55 10.09 -28.79
C LEU A 17 -20.21 9.33 -28.85
N GLU A 18 -19.62 9.22 -30.02
CA GLU A 18 -18.35 8.57 -30.25
C GLU A 18 -17.22 9.29 -29.49
N GLU A 19 -17.17 10.61 -29.53
CA GLU A 19 -16.17 11.41 -28.80
C GLU A 19 -16.35 11.29 -27.29
N LYS A 20 -17.58 11.30 -26.77
CA LYS A 20 -17.87 11.05 -25.37
C LYS A 20 -17.33 9.70 -24.92
N VAL A 21 -17.57 8.65 -25.71
CA VAL A 21 -17.11 7.30 -25.41
C VAL A 21 -15.59 7.19 -25.47
N HIS A 22 -14.94 7.80 -26.48
CA HIS A 22 -13.48 7.82 -26.58
C HIS A 22 -12.80 8.51 -25.39
N LEU A 23 -13.38 9.58 -24.85
CA LEU A 23 -12.86 10.28 -23.66
C LEU A 23 -12.85 9.39 -22.41
N LEU A 24 -13.68 8.35 -22.35
CA LEU A 24 -13.71 7.42 -21.22
C LEU A 24 -12.64 6.32 -21.28
N SER A 25 -11.78 6.33 -22.31
CA SER A 25 -10.66 5.39 -22.46
C SER A 25 -9.37 6.14 -22.65
N GLY A 26 -8.25 5.56 -22.18
CA GLY A 26 -6.93 6.10 -22.45
C GLY A 26 -6.60 6.09 -23.94
N LYS A 27 -5.84 7.09 -24.39
CA LYS A 27 -5.26 7.10 -25.75
C LYS A 27 -4.03 6.19 -25.83
N THR A 28 -3.18 6.29 -24.83
CA THR A 28 -1.95 5.49 -24.72
C THR A 28 -1.94 4.73 -23.38
N PHE A 29 -0.79 4.22 -23.01
CA PHE A 29 -0.60 3.58 -21.70
C PHE A 29 -0.73 4.57 -20.52
N TRP A 30 -0.47 5.88 -20.77
CA TRP A 30 -0.37 6.91 -19.72
C TRP A 30 -1.17 8.19 -20.00
N THR A 31 -1.83 8.31 -21.16
CA THR A 31 -2.46 9.56 -21.55
C THR A 31 -3.95 9.43 -21.83
N THR A 32 -4.70 10.51 -21.56
CA THR A 32 -6.11 10.63 -21.90
C THR A 32 -6.30 10.86 -23.40
N TYR A 33 -7.53 10.66 -23.89
CA TYR A 33 -7.90 10.89 -25.28
C TYR A 33 -8.13 12.40 -25.54
N PRO A 34 -7.54 13.00 -26.58
CA PRO A 34 -7.81 14.39 -26.95
C PRO A 34 -9.03 14.48 -27.89
N VAL A 35 -9.68 15.65 -27.94
CA VAL A 35 -10.68 15.99 -28.98
C VAL A 35 -10.27 17.30 -29.62
N GLU A 36 -9.44 17.23 -30.67
CA GLU A 36 -8.75 18.37 -31.27
C GLU A 36 -9.70 19.44 -31.78
N ARG A 37 -10.84 19.05 -32.43
CA ARG A 37 -11.81 20.00 -32.94
C ARG A 37 -12.47 20.90 -31.89
N LEU A 38 -12.43 20.49 -30.62
CA LEU A 38 -12.95 21.24 -29.48
C LEU A 38 -11.84 21.78 -28.56
N GLY A 39 -10.57 21.66 -28.99
CA GLY A 39 -9.42 22.12 -28.18
C GLY A 39 -9.25 21.34 -26.87
N ILE A 40 -9.78 20.13 -26.75
CA ILE A 40 -9.60 19.28 -25.57
C ILE A 40 -8.25 18.55 -25.70
N PRO A 41 -7.27 18.86 -24.84
CA PRO A 41 -5.94 18.28 -24.94
C PRO A 41 -5.88 16.88 -24.32
N SER A 42 -4.79 16.17 -24.59
CA SER A 42 -4.38 14.98 -23.86
C SER A 42 -3.52 15.38 -22.67
N VAL A 43 -3.77 14.79 -21.49
CA VAL A 43 -2.96 14.97 -20.29
C VAL A 43 -2.32 13.66 -19.89
N LYS A 44 -1.15 13.75 -19.23
CA LYS A 44 -0.30 12.61 -18.91
C LYS A 44 -0.29 12.34 -17.41
N MET A 45 -0.50 11.10 -17.03
CA MET A 45 -0.28 10.56 -15.68
C MET A 45 0.92 9.62 -15.69
N THR A 46 1.51 9.35 -14.52
CA THR A 46 2.60 8.38 -14.39
C THR A 46 2.47 7.59 -13.10
N ASP A 47 3.02 6.38 -13.10
CA ASP A 47 3.17 5.61 -11.87
C ASP A 47 4.23 6.24 -10.96
N GLY A 48 4.29 5.79 -9.71
CA GLY A 48 5.31 6.17 -8.76
C GLY A 48 4.78 6.79 -7.48
N PRO A 49 4.31 5.97 -6.50
CA PRO A 49 3.90 6.48 -5.17
C PRO A 49 5.07 7.03 -4.33
N HIS A 50 6.31 6.84 -4.74
CA HIS A 50 7.51 7.34 -4.05
C HIS A 50 8.54 8.00 -4.98
N GLY A 51 8.07 8.49 -6.14
CA GLY A 51 8.86 9.18 -7.16
C GLY A 51 8.12 9.11 -8.49
N THR A 52 8.58 9.85 -9.51
CA THR A 52 7.97 9.79 -10.83
C THR A 52 8.57 8.67 -11.66
N ARG A 53 7.72 7.91 -12.37
CA ARG A 53 8.15 6.87 -13.28
C ARG A 53 7.63 7.11 -14.69
N GLU A 54 8.24 8.07 -15.37
CA GLU A 54 7.94 8.32 -16.76
C GLU A 54 8.73 7.37 -17.69
N GLU A 55 8.06 6.70 -18.60
CA GLU A 55 8.71 5.83 -19.59
C GLU A 55 9.35 6.65 -20.72
N ILE A 56 10.56 6.23 -21.14
CA ILE A 56 11.34 6.93 -22.17
C ILE A 56 10.70 6.81 -23.56
N GLU A 57 10.02 5.71 -23.84
CA GLU A 57 9.32 5.45 -25.12
C GLU A 57 7.94 4.85 -24.87
N GLY A 58 6.93 5.42 -25.52
CA GLY A 58 5.51 5.11 -25.46
C GLY A 58 5.15 3.77 -24.85
N GLY A 59 4.45 3.81 -23.72
CA GLY A 59 4.19 2.68 -22.85
C GLY A 59 3.53 1.51 -23.55
N SER A 60 4.04 0.33 -23.25
CA SER A 60 3.40 -0.93 -23.55
C SER A 60 3.65 -1.89 -22.39
N ILE A 61 2.85 -2.93 -22.27
CA ILE A 61 3.02 -3.93 -21.22
C ILE A 61 4.40 -4.59 -21.23
N THR A 62 5.06 -4.61 -22.39
CA THR A 62 6.43 -5.12 -22.53
C THR A 62 7.48 -4.10 -22.09
N ASN A 63 7.12 -2.83 -21.97
CA ASN A 63 7.98 -1.72 -21.56
C ASN A 63 7.82 -1.35 -20.08
N VAL A 64 6.76 -1.78 -19.40
CA VAL A 64 6.52 -1.52 -17.96
C VAL A 64 7.70 -1.95 -17.07
N MET A 65 8.59 -2.79 -17.59
CA MET A 65 9.80 -3.28 -16.92
C MET A 65 11.09 -2.69 -17.49
N LYS A 66 11.01 -1.72 -18.41
CA LYS A 66 12.19 -1.05 -19.01
C LYS A 66 12.52 0.25 -18.26
N ASP A 67 13.65 0.83 -18.67
CA ASP A 67 14.17 2.07 -18.10
C ASP A 67 13.16 3.22 -18.22
N SER A 68 12.96 3.93 -17.13
CA SER A 68 12.19 5.17 -17.03
C SER A 68 13.12 6.38 -16.97
N VAL A 69 12.58 7.56 -17.16
CA VAL A 69 13.31 8.81 -16.96
C VAL A 69 13.83 8.84 -15.53
N PRO A 70 15.14 9.09 -15.30
CA PRO A 70 15.68 9.14 -13.96
C PRO A 70 15.04 10.24 -13.12
N SER A 71 14.59 9.88 -11.93
CA SER A 71 13.99 10.78 -10.94
C SER A 71 14.50 10.46 -9.53
N THR A 72 14.20 11.30 -8.57
CA THR A 72 14.52 10.99 -7.17
C THR A 72 13.67 9.82 -6.70
N CYS A 73 14.32 8.71 -6.34
CA CYS A 73 13.67 7.58 -5.70
C CYS A 73 13.58 7.86 -4.20
N PHE A 74 12.47 8.48 -3.77
CA PHE A 74 12.20 8.63 -2.34
C PHE A 74 12.01 7.27 -1.66
N PRO A 75 12.09 7.20 -0.32
CA PRO A 75 11.73 5.98 0.40
C PRO A 75 10.33 5.49 0.04
N SER A 76 10.12 4.17 0.07
CA SER A 76 8.77 3.60 -0.11
C SER A 76 7.83 3.98 1.03
N LEU A 77 6.49 3.92 0.82
CA LEU A 77 5.51 4.45 1.77
C LEU A 77 5.53 3.77 3.16
N VAL A 78 6.07 2.56 3.28
CA VAL A 78 6.34 1.95 4.59
C VAL A 78 7.26 2.81 5.46
N VAL A 79 8.22 3.52 4.87
CA VAL A 79 9.15 4.43 5.56
C VAL A 79 8.40 5.71 6.00
N TYR A 80 7.52 6.23 5.15
CA TYR A 80 6.63 7.35 5.52
C TYR A 80 5.73 6.96 6.70
N GLY A 81 5.09 5.79 6.64
CA GLY A 81 4.27 5.28 7.74
C GLY A 81 5.07 5.19 9.04
N SER A 82 6.30 4.66 8.98
CA SER A 82 7.18 4.53 10.15
C SER A 82 7.78 5.84 10.62
N SER A 83 7.81 6.89 9.80
CA SER A 83 8.24 8.22 10.22
C SER A 83 7.23 8.90 11.15
N TRP A 84 5.94 8.60 11.02
CA TRP A 84 4.83 9.29 11.71
C TRP A 84 4.90 10.81 11.57
N ASP A 85 5.51 11.30 10.49
CA ASP A 85 5.79 12.71 10.27
C ASP A 85 5.02 13.25 9.07
N ARG A 86 3.85 13.82 9.34
CA ARG A 86 2.97 14.41 8.33
C ARG A 86 3.64 15.54 7.56
N ASN A 87 4.43 16.37 8.24
CA ASN A 87 5.08 17.50 7.62
C ASN A 87 6.18 17.04 6.65
N LEU A 88 6.99 16.06 7.06
CA LEU A 88 8.03 15.51 6.19
C LEU A 88 7.42 14.75 5.02
N ALA A 89 6.31 14.04 5.22
CA ALA A 89 5.55 13.38 4.15
C ALA A 89 5.03 14.40 3.12
N TYR A 90 4.47 15.53 3.58
CA TYR A 90 4.05 16.63 2.73
C TYR A 90 5.22 17.18 1.89
N GLU A 91 6.36 17.49 2.52
CA GLU A 91 7.52 18.05 1.82
C GLU A 91 8.09 17.09 0.77
N CYS A 92 8.18 15.78 1.08
CA CYS A 92 8.61 14.78 0.10
C CYS A 92 7.63 14.67 -1.07
N ALA A 93 6.33 14.65 -0.80
CA ALA A 93 5.32 14.59 -1.85
C ALA A 93 5.30 15.87 -2.70
N LYS A 94 5.52 17.02 -2.10
CA LYS A 94 5.72 18.30 -2.80
C LYS A 94 6.91 18.22 -3.76
N ALA A 95 8.04 17.67 -3.33
CA ALA A 95 9.20 17.45 -4.18
C ALA A 95 8.89 16.50 -5.35
N ILE A 96 8.14 15.41 -5.11
CA ILE A 96 7.64 14.52 -6.18
C ILE A 96 6.75 15.29 -7.17
N GLY A 97 5.87 16.18 -6.69
CA GLY A 97 5.05 17.06 -7.51
C GLY A 97 5.90 17.99 -8.39
N GLN A 98 7.00 18.55 -7.87
CA GLN A 98 7.95 19.36 -8.64
C GLN A 98 8.65 18.56 -9.73
N GLU A 99 9.03 17.31 -9.46
CA GLU A 99 9.61 16.44 -10.51
C GLU A 99 8.58 16.08 -11.57
N ALA A 100 7.33 15.77 -11.18
CA ALA A 100 6.24 15.52 -12.10
C ALA A 100 5.98 16.72 -13.02
N ALA A 101 5.96 17.94 -12.46
CA ALA A 101 5.84 19.17 -13.24
C ALA A 101 7.02 19.37 -14.22
N THR A 102 8.25 19.02 -13.81
CA THR A 102 9.45 19.05 -14.68
C THR A 102 9.33 18.09 -15.86
N GLN A 103 8.69 16.93 -15.66
CA GLN A 103 8.46 15.90 -16.68
C GLN A 103 7.18 16.11 -17.48
N GLY A 104 6.42 17.19 -17.23
CA GLY A 104 5.13 17.45 -17.87
C GLY A 104 4.05 16.42 -17.53
N VAL A 105 4.14 15.82 -16.34
CA VAL A 105 3.17 14.89 -15.78
C VAL A 105 2.17 15.67 -14.93
N CYS A 106 0.87 15.47 -15.16
CA CYS A 106 -0.17 16.18 -14.43
C CYS A 106 -0.69 15.41 -13.19
N THR A 107 -0.45 14.09 -13.10
CA THR A 107 -0.91 13.27 -11.99
C THR A 107 0.05 12.13 -11.70
N VAL A 108 0.35 11.93 -10.43
CA VAL A 108 1.11 10.79 -9.92
C VAL A 108 0.14 9.75 -9.36
N LEU A 109 0.30 8.47 -9.78
CA LEU A 109 -0.56 7.36 -9.34
C LEU A 109 -0.13 6.88 -7.94
N GLY A 110 -0.52 7.64 -6.95
CA GLY A 110 -0.26 7.44 -5.53
C GLY A 110 -0.97 8.50 -4.69
N PRO A 111 -0.98 8.31 -3.37
CA PRO A 111 -0.34 7.24 -2.60
C PRO A 111 -1.15 5.94 -2.56
N GLY A 112 -0.44 4.81 -2.32
CA GLY A 112 -1.07 3.55 -1.94
C GLY A 112 -1.46 3.56 -0.47
N THR A 113 -2.72 3.25 -0.13
CA THR A 113 -3.21 3.38 1.25
C THR A 113 -3.99 2.16 1.75
N ASN A 114 -3.85 1.02 1.10
CA ASN A 114 -4.44 -0.23 1.59
C ASN A 114 -3.83 -0.62 2.95
N ILE A 115 -4.64 -1.26 3.78
CA ILE A 115 -4.21 -1.69 5.11
C ILE A 115 -3.29 -2.91 5.00
N LYS A 116 -2.21 -2.94 5.78
CA LYS A 116 -1.30 -4.07 5.90
C LYS A 116 -1.95 -5.17 6.74
N ARG A 117 -2.85 -5.94 6.10
CA ARG A 117 -3.64 -6.99 6.75
C ARG A 117 -2.80 -8.19 7.17
N SER A 118 -1.86 -8.59 6.31
CA SER A 118 -0.96 -9.71 6.52
C SER A 118 0.47 -9.33 6.18
N PRO A 119 1.47 -9.77 6.95
CA PRO A 119 2.88 -9.52 6.63
C PRO A 119 3.32 -10.18 5.31
N LEU A 120 2.51 -11.10 4.77
CA LEU A 120 2.83 -11.82 3.53
C LEU A 120 2.40 -11.07 2.26
N CYS A 121 1.56 -10.02 2.33
CA CYS A 121 1.14 -9.29 1.14
C CYS A 121 2.35 -8.68 0.41
N GLY A 122 2.48 -8.99 -0.87
CA GLY A 122 3.64 -8.60 -1.68
C GLY A 122 3.85 -7.10 -1.83
N ARG A 123 2.79 -6.30 -1.68
CA ARG A 123 2.80 -4.83 -1.83
C ARG A 123 2.86 -4.05 -0.51
N ASN A 124 3.09 -4.69 0.63
CA ASN A 124 3.16 -4.00 1.92
C ASN A 124 4.20 -2.87 1.95
N PHE A 125 5.29 -2.97 1.18
CA PHE A 125 6.31 -1.93 1.10
C PHE A 125 5.78 -0.58 0.59
N GLU A 126 4.70 -0.57 -0.21
CA GLU A 126 4.12 0.65 -0.77
C GLU A 126 2.84 1.14 -0.06
N TYR A 127 2.55 0.59 1.12
CA TYR A 127 1.45 1.00 1.98
C TYR A 127 1.97 1.54 3.31
N PHE A 128 1.20 2.45 3.94
CA PHE A 128 1.65 3.14 5.16
C PHE A 128 1.64 2.24 6.38
N SER A 129 0.50 1.62 6.73
CA SER A 129 0.28 1.03 8.05
C SER A 129 -0.75 -0.10 8.06
N GLU A 130 -0.76 -0.88 9.16
CA GLU A 130 -1.86 -1.74 9.57
C GLU A 130 -3.02 -0.96 10.24
N ASP A 131 -2.78 0.30 10.60
CA ASP A 131 -3.75 1.17 11.26
C ASP A 131 -4.39 2.15 10.27
N PRO A 132 -5.74 2.20 10.17
CA PRO A 132 -6.44 3.06 9.23
C PRO A 132 -6.33 4.55 9.56
N TYR A 133 -6.21 4.93 10.85
CA TYR A 133 -6.06 6.33 11.24
C TYR A 133 -4.69 6.87 10.80
N LEU A 134 -3.61 6.15 11.12
CA LEU A 134 -2.27 6.52 10.67
C LEU A 134 -2.18 6.57 9.14
N SER A 135 -2.71 5.55 8.46
CA SER A 135 -2.72 5.50 6.98
C SER A 135 -3.45 6.70 6.37
N GLY A 136 -4.61 7.06 6.90
CA GLY A 136 -5.39 8.21 6.42
C GLY A 136 -4.68 9.55 6.64
N GLN A 137 -4.05 9.74 7.81
CA GLN A 137 -3.30 10.97 8.11
C GLN A 137 -2.08 11.15 7.20
N MET A 138 -1.31 10.07 6.99
CA MET A 138 -0.12 10.10 6.12
C MET A 138 -0.51 10.24 4.64
N ALA A 139 -1.58 9.57 4.20
CA ALA A 139 -2.10 9.72 2.84
C ALA A 139 -2.57 11.16 2.56
N SER A 140 -3.28 11.78 3.51
CA SER A 140 -3.72 13.18 3.38
C SER A 140 -2.53 14.12 3.22
N ALA A 141 -1.51 14.01 4.09
CA ALA A 141 -0.32 14.84 4.00
C ALA A 141 0.42 14.66 2.65
N PHE A 142 0.48 13.44 2.15
CA PHE A 142 1.09 13.14 0.85
C PHE A 142 0.30 13.77 -0.31
N ILE A 143 -1.03 13.65 -0.31
CA ILE A 143 -1.90 14.25 -1.33
C ILE A 143 -1.77 15.77 -1.31
N ASP A 144 -1.82 16.38 -0.13
CA ASP A 144 -1.68 17.83 0.04
C ASP A 144 -0.33 18.32 -0.50
N GLY A 145 0.75 17.58 -0.25
CA GLY A 145 2.07 17.88 -0.79
C GLY A 145 2.12 17.88 -2.32
N LEU A 146 1.63 16.80 -2.96
CA LEU A 146 1.56 16.73 -4.43
C LEU A 146 0.71 17.86 -5.01
N GLN A 147 -0.48 18.07 -4.44
CA GLN A 147 -1.45 19.03 -4.98
C GLN A 147 -1.07 20.48 -4.70
N SER A 148 -0.17 20.76 -3.73
CA SER A 148 0.43 22.09 -3.53
C SER A 148 1.26 22.56 -4.72
N GLU A 149 1.77 21.61 -5.53
CA GLU A 149 2.50 21.89 -6.76
C GLU A 149 1.59 21.88 -8.00
N ASN A 150 0.26 21.86 -7.81
CA ASN A 150 -0.74 21.75 -8.85
C ASN A 150 -0.58 20.46 -9.69
N VAL A 151 -0.13 19.37 -9.07
CA VAL A 151 -0.01 18.02 -9.64
C VAL A 151 -0.98 17.12 -8.90
N GLY A 152 -1.83 16.40 -9.61
CA GLY A 152 -2.86 15.56 -9.02
C GLY A 152 -2.28 14.33 -8.32
N ALA A 153 -2.93 13.92 -7.25
CA ALA A 153 -2.76 12.61 -6.62
C ALA A 153 -3.85 11.65 -7.10
N SER A 154 -3.49 10.38 -7.32
CA SER A 154 -4.45 9.28 -7.55
C SER A 154 -4.40 8.31 -6.37
N LEU A 155 -5.31 8.48 -5.42
CA LEU A 155 -5.39 7.67 -4.21
C LEU A 155 -5.74 6.20 -4.56
N LYS A 156 -4.93 5.22 -4.13
CA LYS A 156 -5.07 3.83 -4.56
C LYS A 156 -4.83 2.80 -3.44
N HIS A 157 -5.30 1.57 -3.58
CA HIS A 157 -6.24 1.00 -4.55
C HIS A 157 -7.60 0.80 -3.88
N TYR A 158 -8.58 1.56 -4.29
CA TYR A 158 -9.92 1.56 -3.68
C TYR A 158 -10.74 0.36 -4.19
N CYS A 159 -11.11 -0.65 -3.35
CA CYS A 159 -10.69 -0.89 -1.97
C CYS A 159 -10.43 -2.38 -1.72
N ALA A 160 -9.95 -2.71 -0.51
CA ALA A 160 -9.74 -4.10 -0.04
C ALA A 160 -8.81 -4.94 -0.94
N ASN A 161 -7.82 -4.34 -1.59
CA ASN A 161 -6.77 -5.03 -2.34
C ASN A 161 -5.59 -5.35 -1.41
N ASN A 162 -5.75 -6.39 -0.58
CA ASN A 162 -4.79 -6.76 0.46
C ASN A 162 -4.10 -8.11 0.16
N GLN A 163 -4.30 -8.68 -1.04
CA GLN A 163 -3.69 -9.90 -1.52
C GLN A 163 -3.30 -9.74 -3.00
N GLU A 164 -2.07 -10.17 -3.35
CA GLU A 164 -1.56 -10.11 -4.73
C GLU A 164 -1.87 -11.37 -5.54
N ASN A 165 -1.91 -12.53 -4.89
CA ASN A 165 -2.27 -13.77 -5.55
C ASN A 165 -3.70 -13.71 -6.09
N SER A 166 -3.84 -13.92 -7.41
CA SER A 166 -5.13 -13.87 -8.12
C SER A 166 -5.89 -12.54 -8.01
N ARG A 167 -5.21 -11.41 -7.72
CA ARG A 167 -5.81 -10.09 -7.44
C ARG A 167 -6.84 -9.64 -8.49
N MET A 168 -6.71 -10.05 -9.77
CA MET A 168 -7.63 -9.68 -10.85
C MET A 168 -8.90 -10.53 -10.90
N SER A 169 -9.04 -11.58 -10.06
CA SER A 169 -10.17 -12.49 -10.08
C SER A 169 -10.68 -12.88 -8.69
N ILE A 170 -9.90 -12.63 -7.64
CA ILE A 170 -10.25 -12.97 -6.26
C ILE A 170 -11.41 -12.12 -5.75
N ASP A 171 -12.26 -12.70 -4.93
CA ASP A 171 -13.33 -12.03 -4.21
C ASP A 171 -12.94 -11.85 -2.74
N ALA A 172 -12.79 -10.60 -2.31
CA ALA A 172 -12.56 -10.26 -0.91
C ALA A 172 -13.90 -10.33 -0.15
N ILE A 173 -14.08 -11.34 0.70
CA ILE A 173 -15.26 -11.47 1.54
C ILE A 173 -14.98 -10.77 2.87
N VAL A 174 -15.63 -9.62 3.04
CA VAL A 174 -15.39 -8.69 4.16
C VAL A 174 -16.70 -8.31 4.79
N ASP A 175 -16.83 -8.47 6.10
CA ASP A 175 -18.01 -8.01 6.82
C ASP A 175 -18.11 -6.47 6.83
N GLU A 176 -19.33 -5.93 6.97
CA GLU A 176 -19.58 -4.48 6.85
C GLU A 176 -18.80 -3.68 7.91
N ARG A 177 -18.63 -4.21 9.14
CA ARG A 177 -17.87 -3.52 10.18
C ARG A 177 -16.40 -3.42 9.83
N ALA A 178 -15.76 -4.53 9.46
CA ALA A 178 -14.37 -4.51 9.03
C ALA A 178 -14.15 -3.59 7.83
N LEU A 179 -15.09 -3.62 6.87
CA LEU A 179 -15.03 -2.75 5.71
C LEU A 179 -15.03 -1.26 6.13
N ARG A 180 -15.95 -0.87 7.02
CA ARG A 180 -16.14 0.51 7.48
C ARG A 180 -15.15 0.98 8.53
N GLU A 181 -14.67 0.09 9.40
CA GLU A 181 -13.79 0.45 10.52
C GLU A 181 -12.29 0.29 10.17
N ILE A 182 -11.93 -0.56 9.20
CA ILE A 182 -10.54 -0.90 8.86
C ILE A 182 -10.17 -0.51 7.42
N TYR A 183 -10.94 -0.97 6.40
CA TYR A 183 -10.49 -0.90 5.01
C TYR A 183 -10.85 0.39 4.28
N LEU A 184 -11.89 1.08 4.70
CA LEU A 184 -12.35 2.33 4.11
C LEU A 184 -11.87 3.62 4.79
N PRO A 185 -11.59 3.68 6.13
CA PRO A 185 -11.34 4.96 6.79
C PRO A 185 -10.13 5.73 6.30
N ALA A 186 -9.08 5.04 5.81
CA ALA A 186 -7.92 5.73 5.24
C ALA A 186 -8.30 6.47 3.94
N PHE A 187 -9.15 5.88 3.10
CA PHE A 187 -9.70 6.51 1.89
C PHE A 187 -10.67 7.65 2.25
N GLU A 188 -11.59 7.41 3.20
CA GLU A 188 -12.52 8.42 3.69
C GLU A 188 -11.79 9.66 4.21
N THR A 189 -10.77 9.46 5.05
CA THR A 189 -9.95 10.54 5.61
C THR A 189 -9.25 11.33 4.51
N ALA A 190 -8.60 10.63 3.57
CA ALA A 190 -7.86 11.27 2.49
C ALA A 190 -8.79 12.04 1.54
N VAL A 191 -9.96 11.51 1.22
CA VAL A 191 -10.96 12.21 0.37
C VAL A 191 -11.49 13.45 1.07
N LYS A 192 -11.94 13.32 2.32
CA LYS A 192 -12.57 14.44 3.06
C LYS A 192 -11.60 15.57 3.42
N ARG A 193 -10.31 15.25 3.62
CA ARG A 193 -9.31 16.24 4.04
C ARG A 193 -8.56 16.89 2.88
N SER A 194 -8.29 16.12 1.83
CA SER A 194 -7.31 16.51 0.81
C SER A 194 -7.85 16.53 -0.62
N ASP A 195 -9.09 16.09 -0.84
CA ASP A 195 -9.81 16.11 -2.13
C ASP A 195 -8.89 15.69 -3.32
N PRO A 196 -8.44 14.42 -3.38
CA PRO A 196 -7.55 13.97 -4.43
C PRO A 196 -8.18 14.14 -5.81
N TRP A 197 -7.37 14.48 -6.84
CA TRP A 197 -7.90 14.64 -8.20
C TRP A 197 -8.46 13.34 -8.76
N GLN A 198 -7.87 12.21 -8.33
CA GLN A 198 -8.28 10.88 -8.77
C GLN A 198 -8.37 9.91 -7.59
N VAL A 199 -9.23 8.91 -7.74
CA VAL A 199 -9.21 7.66 -6.99
C VAL A 199 -9.09 6.51 -7.99
N MET A 200 -8.12 5.61 -7.77
CA MET A 200 -7.96 4.41 -8.59
C MET A 200 -8.68 3.25 -7.93
N CYS A 201 -9.64 2.63 -8.66
CA CYS A 201 -10.28 1.41 -8.18
C CYS A 201 -9.32 0.22 -8.20
N SER A 202 -9.57 -0.76 -7.33
CA SER A 202 -8.78 -1.98 -7.25
C SER A 202 -9.18 -3.03 -8.29
N TYR A 203 -8.34 -4.08 -8.43
CA TYR A 203 -8.61 -5.19 -9.36
C TYR A 203 -9.67 -6.18 -8.88
N ASN A 204 -9.77 -6.37 -7.56
CA ASN A 204 -10.50 -7.47 -6.94
C ASN A 204 -12.03 -7.28 -6.96
N ARG A 205 -12.73 -8.38 -6.76
CA ARG A 205 -14.11 -8.31 -6.31
C ARG A 205 -14.17 -8.02 -4.82
N LEU A 206 -15.27 -7.43 -4.40
CA LEU A 206 -15.62 -7.21 -3.01
C LEU A 206 -17.04 -7.71 -2.80
N ASN A 207 -17.18 -8.76 -1.99
CA ASN A 207 -18.47 -9.35 -1.66
C ASN A 207 -19.30 -9.71 -2.92
N GLY A 208 -18.65 -10.33 -3.90
CA GLY A 208 -19.25 -10.85 -5.13
C GLY A 208 -19.17 -9.94 -6.34
N GLU A 209 -18.93 -8.64 -6.19
CA GLU A 209 -18.94 -7.66 -7.27
C GLU A 209 -17.56 -7.05 -7.51
N TYR A 210 -17.14 -6.88 -8.77
CA TYR A 210 -15.91 -6.12 -9.05
C TYR A 210 -16.05 -4.68 -8.57
N VAL A 211 -15.05 -4.16 -7.87
CA VAL A 211 -15.08 -2.75 -7.41
C VAL A 211 -15.27 -1.81 -8.59
N SER A 212 -14.69 -2.15 -9.76
CA SER A 212 -14.85 -1.39 -11.00
C SER A 212 -16.26 -1.39 -11.61
N GLU A 213 -17.20 -2.15 -11.06
CA GLU A 213 -18.60 -2.23 -11.51
C GLU A 213 -19.59 -1.84 -10.40
N SER A 214 -19.08 -1.58 -9.18
CA SER A 214 -19.91 -1.48 -7.99
C SER A 214 -20.48 -0.08 -7.78
N ASP A 215 -21.77 0.10 -8.08
CA ASP A 215 -22.53 1.30 -7.72
C ASP A 215 -22.47 1.57 -6.21
N LYS A 216 -22.57 0.51 -5.39
CA LYS A 216 -22.46 0.63 -3.92
C LYS A 216 -21.14 1.26 -3.52
N MET A 217 -20.02 0.77 -4.05
CA MET A 217 -18.72 1.23 -3.59
C MET A 217 -18.34 2.59 -4.17
N ILE A 218 -18.59 2.82 -5.45
CA ILE A 218 -18.14 4.05 -6.12
C ILE A 218 -19.17 5.17 -5.95
N ASN A 219 -20.42 4.98 -6.38
CA ASN A 219 -21.38 6.06 -6.31
C ASN A 219 -21.88 6.30 -4.88
N LYS A 220 -22.29 5.24 -4.13
CA LYS A 220 -22.89 5.44 -2.80
C LYS A 220 -21.82 5.74 -1.74
N VAL A 221 -20.78 4.91 -1.61
CA VAL A 221 -19.78 5.08 -0.55
C VAL A 221 -18.78 6.18 -0.90
N LEU A 222 -18.08 6.06 -2.03
CA LEU A 222 -17.00 7.00 -2.37
C LEU A 222 -17.54 8.41 -2.69
N ARG A 223 -18.60 8.50 -3.55
CA ARG A 223 -19.11 9.81 -3.98
C ARG A 223 -20.13 10.39 -3.01
N ASP A 224 -21.19 9.64 -2.65
CA ASP A 224 -22.27 10.21 -1.84
C ASP A 224 -21.85 10.35 -0.36
N GLU A 225 -21.28 9.31 0.27
CA GLU A 225 -20.93 9.35 1.70
C GLU A 225 -19.60 10.09 1.98
N PHE A 226 -18.54 9.83 1.17
CA PHE A 226 -17.26 10.51 1.39
C PHE A 226 -17.17 11.87 0.72
N GLY A 227 -18.06 12.16 -0.23
CA GLY A 227 -18.13 13.44 -0.93
C GLY A 227 -17.10 13.59 -2.05
N PHE A 228 -16.58 12.49 -2.61
CA PHE A 228 -15.60 12.53 -3.68
C PHE A 228 -16.16 13.12 -4.97
N LYS A 229 -15.50 14.15 -5.49
CA LYS A 229 -15.94 14.88 -6.71
C LYS A 229 -15.00 14.66 -7.90
N GLY A 230 -13.85 14.05 -7.67
CA GLY A 230 -12.84 13.85 -8.70
C GLY A 230 -13.15 12.68 -9.65
N MET A 231 -12.18 12.36 -10.50
CA MET A 231 -12.26 11.29 -11.48
C MET A 231 -11.93 9.92 -10.85
N VAL A 232 -12.75 8.91 -11.12
CA VAL A 232 -12.44 7.52 -10.77
C VAL A 232 -11.79 6.85 -11.98
N VAL A 233 -10.52 6.44 -11.84
CA VAL A 233 -9.79 5.71 -12.86
C VAL A 233 -9.73 4.22 -12.51
N SER A 234 -9.74 3.36 -13.53
CA SER A 234 -9.47 1.93 -13.31
C SER A 234 -8.01 1.70 -12.98
N ASP A 235 -7.68 0.70 -12.16
CA ASP A 235 -6.35 0.12 -12.22
C ASP A 235 -6.10 -0.47 -13.62
N TRP A 236 -4.84 -0.65 -14.02
CA TRP A 236 -4.42 -0.99 -15.39
C TRP A 236 -4.93 -2.38 -15.82
N GLY A 237 -6.02 -2.38 -16.59
CA GLY A 237 -6.70 -3.60 -17.02
C GLY A 237 -7.70 -4.18 -16.01
N ALA A 238 -8.15 -3.39 -15.04
CA ALA A 238 -9.11 -3.82 -14.00
C ALA A 238 -10.55 -3.95 -14.51
N ILE A 239 -10.87 -3.36 -15.65
CA ILE A 239 -12.26 -3.40 -16.19
C ILE A 239 -12.63 -4.84 -16.55
N ASN A 240 -13.77 -5.30 -16.01
CA ASN A 240 -14.39 -6.57 -16.36
C ASN A 240 -15.45 -6.38 -17.45
N ARG A 241 -16.42 -5.51 -17.22
CA ARG A 241 -17.45 -5.12 -18.20
C ARG A 241 -17.55 -3.60 -18.24
N ARG A 242 -17.26 -3.01 -19.41
CA ARG A 242 -17.13 -1.56 -19.53
C ARG A 242 -18.45 -0.82 -19.30
N VAL A 243 -19.54 -1.31 -19.86
CA VAL A 243 -20.88 -0.71 -19.70
C VAL A 243 -21.29 -0.69 -18.23
N GLU A 244 -21.11 -1.81 -17.53
CA GLU A 244 -21.39 -1.89 -16.09
C GLU A 244 -20.43 -1.00 -15.29
N GLY A 245 -19.17 -0.87 -15.72
CA GLY A 245 -18.22 0.05 -15.09
C GLY A 245 -18.67 1.51 -15.17
N VAL A 246 -19.18 1.98 -16.33
CA VAL A 246 -19.72 3.35 -16.45
C VAL A 246 -20.92 3.54 -15.52
N LYS A 247 -21.86 2.59 -15.49
CA LYS A 247 -22.99 2.62 -14.54
C LYS A 247 -22.53 2.63 -13.08
N GLY A 248 -21.51 1.83 -12.77
CA GLY A 248 -20.92 1.73 -11.42
C GLY A 248 -20.12 2.97 -11.01
N GLY A 249 -19.85 3.90 -11.94
CA GLY A 249 -19.19 5.18 -11.64
C GLY A 249 -17.71 5.27 -12.00
N ILE A 250 -17.15 4.31 -12.78
CA ILE A 250 -15.82 4.42 -13.37
C ILE A 250 -15.83 5.41 -14.53
N ASP A 251 -15.06 6.47 -14.41
CA ASP A 251 -14.97 7.51 -15.42
C ASP A 251 -13.96 7.16 -16.52
N LEU A 252 -12.74 6.77 -16.16
CA LEU A 252 -11.65 6.51 -17.11
C LEU A 252 -11.14 5.07 -17.03
N GLU A 253 -11.17 4.37 -18.16
CA GLU A 253 -10.50 3.07 -18.31
C GLU A 253 -9.06 3.23 -18.75
N MET A 254 -8.13 2.61 -18.01
CA MET A 254 -6.72 2.56 -18.34
C MET A 254 -6.21 1.10 -18.37
N PRO A 255 -5.14 0.81 -19.17
CA PRO A 255 -4.52 1.65 -20.17
C PRO A 255 -5.35 1.81 -21.42
N GLY A 256 -4.90 2.68 -22.36
CA GLY A 256 -5.53 2.81 -23.67
C GLY A 256 -5.61 1.45 -24.39
N ASN A 257 -6.79 1.09 -24.87
CA ASN A 257 -7.11 -0.21 -25.46
C ASN A 257 -7.51 -0.14 -26.95
N ASN A 258 -7.22 0.98 -27.63
CA ASN A 258 -7.57 1.24 -29.02
C ASN A 258 -9.09 1.16 -29.29
N GLY A 259 -9.93 1.57 -28.36
CA GLY A 259 -11.38 1.56 -28.48
C GLY A 259 -12.01 0.16 -28.43
N LEU A 260 -11.36 -0.80 -27.78
CA LEU A 260 -11.84 -2.18 -27.67
C LEU A 260 -13.27 -2.28 -27.16
N HIS A 261 -13.63 -1.43 -26.19
CA HIS A 261 -14.93 -1.45 -25.54
C HIS A 261 -15.90 -0.36 -26.04
N ASP A 262 -15.45 0.54 -26.92
CA ASP A 262 -16.22 1.72 -27.33
C ASP A 262 -17.55 1.35 -27.98
N GLN A 263 -17.54 0.37 -28.89
CA GLN A 263 -18.76 -0.04 -29.57
C GLN A 263 -19.81 -0.59 -28.61
N ALA A 264 -19.39 -1.31 -27.56
CA ALA A 264 -20.31 -1.84 -26.55
C ALA A 264 -20.99 -0.72 -25.76
N VAL A 265 -20.27 0.36 -25.44
CA VAL A 265 -20.82 1.54 -24.76
C VAL A 265 -21.77 2.32 -25.70
N ILE A 266 -21.39 2.53 -26.98
CA ILE A 266 -22.25 3.17 -27.99
C ILE A 266 -23.55 2.38 -28.16
N ASP A 267 -23.46 1.07 -28.30
CA ASP A 267 -24.62 0.21 -28.44
C ASP A 267 -25.53 0.24 -27.21
N ALA A 268 -24.94 0.27 -26.01
CA ALA A 268 -25.67 0.36 -24.74
C ALA A 268 -26.44 1.69 -24.59
N VAL A 269 -25.86 2.80 -25.03
CA VAL A 269 -26.55 4.10 -25.06
C VAL A 269 -27.70 4.09 -26.11
N ASN A 270 -27.42 3.59 -27.30
CA ASN A 270 -28.40 3.56 -28.38
C ASN A 270 -29.61 2.67 -28.07
N ASN A 271 -29.44 1.59 -27.32
CA ASN A 271 -30.52 0.68 -26.92
C ASN A 271 -31.14 1.01 -25.54
N GLY A 272 -30.66 2.08 -24.87
CA GLY A 272 -31.17 2.53 -23.58
C GLY A 272 -30.71 1.71 -22.37
N THR A 273 -29.75 0.80 -22.54
CA THR A 273 -29.20 0.02 -21.40
C THR A 273 -28.24 0.86 -20.54
N LEU A 274 -27.59 1.87 -21.14
CA LEU A 274 -26.83 2.92 -20.45
C LEU A 274 -27.50 4.26 -20.72
N SER A 275 -27.78 5.06 -19.68
CA SER A 275 -28.34 6.39 -19.84
C SER A 275 -27.32 7.38 -20.42
N MET A 276 -27.78 8.36 -21.20
CA MET A 276 -26.92 9.47 -21.63
C MET A 276 -26.44 10.30 -20.42
N GLU A 277 -27.22 10.37 -19.36
CA GLU A 277 -26.89 11.09 -18.13
C GLU A 277 -25.67 10.45 -17.43
N ASP A 278 -25.64 9.12 -17.29
CA ASP A 278 -24.49 8.41 -16.70
C ASP A 278 -23.23 8.59 -17.55
N LEU A 279 -23.37 8.53 -18.90
CA LEU A 279 -22.27 8.81 -19.81
C LEU A 279 -21.76 10.24 -19.66
N ASP A 280 -22.66 11.23 -19.65
CA ASP A 280 -22.29 12.64 -19.52
C ASP A 280 -21.68 12.98 -18.17
N LYS A 281 -22.11 12.31 -17.10
CA LYS A 281 -21.49 12.43 -15.77
C LYS A 281 -20.03 11.97 -15.80
N ALA A 282 -19.75 10.80 -16.37
CA ALA A 282 -18.38 10.28 -16.48
C ALA A 282 -17.51 11.19 -17.36
N VAL A 283 -18.02 11.64 -18.50
CA VAL A 283 -17.35 12.60 -19.41
C VAL A 283 -17.04 13.92 -18.69
N THR A 284 -17.96 14.41 -17.86
CA THR A 284 -17.77 15.64 -17.06
C THR A 284 -16.55 15.49 -16.14
N HIS A 285 -16.44 14.40 -15.37
CA HIS A 285 -15.32 14.16 -14.47
C HIS A 285 -13.99 14.07 -15.24
N VAL A 286 -13.97 13.41 -16.40
CA VAL A 286 -12.77 13.34 -17.25
C VAL A 286 -12.39 14.73 -17.77
N LEU A 287 -13.34 15.55 -18.23
CA LEU A 287 -13.03 16.90 -18.71
C LEU A 287 -12.55 17.84 -17.61
N GLU A 288 -13.17 17.79 -16.42
CA GLU A 288 -12.69 18.54 -15.26
C GLU A 288 -11.27 18.15 -14.86
N TYR A 289 -10.96 16.85 -14.92
CA TYR A 289 -9.61 16.35 -14.72
C TYR A 289 -8.63 16.86 -15.79
N VAL A 290 -9.01 16.80 -17.08
CA VAL A 290 -8.19 17.32 -18.19
C VAL A 290 -7.93 18.80 -18.03
N GLN A 291 -8.92 19.60 -17.60
CA GLN A 291 -8.74 21.03 -17.34
C GLN A 291 -7.75 21.29 -16.19
N LYS A 292 -7.83 20.51 -15.10
CA LYS A 292 -6.85 20.58 -14.00
C LYS A 292 -5.45 20.23 -14.50
N GLY A 293 -5.32 19.17 -15.28
CA GLY A 293 -4.07 18.71 -15.85
C GLY A 293 -3.44 19.70 -16.84
N GLU A 294 -4.25 20.39 -17.63
CA GLU A 294 -3.72 21.45 -18.53
C GLU A 294 -3.17 22.63 -17.73
N LYS A 295 -3.87 23.04 -16.67
CA LYS A 295 -3.40 24.11 -15.76
C LYS A 295 -2.15 23.75 -14.95
N SER A 296 -1.82 22.46 -14.82
CA SER A 296 -0.62 22.00 -14.10
C SER A 296 0.67 22.18 -14.88
N LYS A 297 0.59 22.39 -16.20
CA LYS A 297 1.76 22.50 -17.07
C LYS A 297 2.64 23.72 -16.74
N ARG A 298 3.93 23.46 -16.55
CA ARG A 298 4.96 24.50 -16.27
C ARG A 298 6.05 24.43 -17.34
N ASN A 299 5.87 25.14 -18.45
CA ASN A 299 6.81 25.11 -19.55
C ASN A 299 8.21 25.60 -19.13
N GLY A 300 9.23 24.77 -19.35
CA GLY A 300 10.63 25.08 -19.04
C GLY A 300 10.97 25.03 -17.54
N TYR A 301 10.07 24.58 -16.68
CA TYR A 301 10.35 24.39 -15.26
C TYR A 301 11.30 23.19 -15.04
N VAL A 302 12.30 23.40 -14.18
CA VAL A 302 13.25 22.36 -13.75
C VAL A 302 13.39 22.44 -12.24
N CYS A 303 13.15 21.30 -11.57
CA CYS A 303 13.26 21.18 -10.12
C CYS A 303 14.72 21.04 -9.64
N ASP A 304 14.94 21.21 -8.33
CA ASP A 304 16.24 21.01 -7.66
C ASP A 304 16.38 19.56 -7.17
N TYR A 305 16.89 18.67 -8.01
CA TYR A 305 17.14 17.28 -7.66
C TYR A 305 18.14 17.10 -6.49
N ALA A 306 19.06 18.03 -6.27
CA ALA A 306 19.99 17.91 -5.14
C ALA A 306 19.26 18.16 -3.81
N ALA A 307 18.36 19.14 -3.75
CA ALA A 307 17.49 19.36 -2.61
C ALA A 307 16.53 18.16 -2.37
N HIS A 308 16.00 17.57 -3.44
CA HIS A 308 15.15 16.39 -3.34
C HIS A 308 15.89 15.17 -2.80
N HIS A 309 17.13 14.94 -3.24
CA HIS A 309 17.98 13.88 -2.70
C HIS A 309 18.24 14.07 -1.19
N ALA A 310 18.56 15.31 -0.76
CA ALA A 310 18.75 15.62 0.65
C ALA A 310 17.46 15.37 1.47
N LEU A 311 16.29 15.67 0.90
CA LEU A 311 15.00 15.40 1.51
C LEU A 311 14.71 13.88 1.60
N ALA A 312 15.07 13.10 0.56
CA ALA A 312 14.99 11.65 0.58
C ALA A 312 15.88 11.04 1.67
N ARG A 313 17.11 11.56 1.88
CA ARG A 313 18.01 11.18 3.00
C ARG A 313 17.36 11.45 4.35
N LYS A 314 16.76 12.64 4.52
CA LYS A 314 16.06 13.02 5.76
C LYS A 314 14.89 12.08 6.05
N MET A 315 14.07 11.74 5.03
CA MET A 315 12.95 10.79 5.18
C MET A 315 13.45 9.39 5.52
N ALA A 316 14.53 8.91 4.89
CA ALA A 316 15.10 7.61 5.17
C ALA A 316 15.59 7.50 6.63
N ALA A 317 16.26 8.52 7.15
CA ALA A 317 16.68 8.58 8.56
C ALA A 317 15.49 8.69 9.52
N ALA A 318 14.48 9.52 9.20
CA ALA A 318 13.31 9.76 10.06
C ALA A 318 12.38 8.54 10.15
N GLY A 319 12.34 7.69 9.12
CA GLY A 319 11.55 6.47 9.10
C GLY A 319 12.31 5.21 9.52
N ALA A 320 13.63 5.29 9.72
CA ALA A 320 14.39 4.20 10.29
C ALA A 320 14.01 3.96 11.77
N VAL A 321 13.77 2.70 12.12
CA VAL A 321 13.27 2.32 13.45
C VAL A 321 14.34 1.56 14.22
N LEU A 322 14.83 2.15 15.32
CA LEU A 322 15.74 1.47 16.24
C LEU A 322 14.94 0.51 17.13
N LEU A 323 15.07 -0.79 16.86
CA LEU A 323 14.31 -1.84 17.53
C LEU A 323 14.99 -2.38 18.78
N LYS A 324 16.31 -2.27 18.86
CA LYS A 324 17.13 -2.71 19.99
C LYS A 324 18.41 -1.89 20.06
N ASN A 325 18.87 -1.55 21.29
CA ASN A 325 20.13 -0.87 21.54
C ASN A 325 20.63 -1.17 22.96
N ASP A 326 21.06 -2.41 23.19
CA ASP A 326 21.55 -2.82 24.48
C ASP A 326 22.87 -2.11 24.80
N ASN A 327 23.03 -1.71 26.05
CA ASN A 327 24.21 -0.99 26.56
C ASN A 327 24.54 0.32 25.82
N GLY A 328 23.62 0.84 24.99
CA GLY A 328 23.86 2.04 24.21
C GLY A 328 25.01 1.90 23.21
N ILE A 329 25.14 0.73 22.56
CA ILE A 329 26.20 0.47 21.58
C ILE A 329 26.12 1.42 20.38
N LEU A 330 24.92 1.84 19.99
CA LEU A 330 24.67 2.91 19.03
C LEU A 330 24.39 4.24 19.73
N PRO A 331 24.79 5.39 19.17
CA PRO A 331 25.53 5.52 17.92
C PRO A 331 27.01 5.17 18.07
N PHE A 332 27.62 4.71 16.98
CA PHE A 332 29.07 4.57 16.88
C PHE A 332 29.75 5.94 16.72
N SER A 333 31.02 6.02 17.12
CA SER A 333 31.83 7.18 16.76
C SER A 333 32.29 7.09 15.30
N LYS A 334 32.32 8.21 14.57
CA LYS A 334 32.91 8.26 13.22
C LYS A 334 34.40 7.91 13.18
N THR A 335 35.08 7.90 14.35
CA THR A 335 36.49 7.47 14.48
C THR A 335 36.63 5.98 14.72
N ASP A 336 35.55 5.25 14.97
CA ASP A 336 35.58 3.81 15.13
C ASP A 336 35.92 3.12 13.80
N LYS A 337 36.79 2.10 13.87
CA LYS A 337 36.97 1.16 12.78
C LYS A 337 35.99 0.01 12.93
N VAL A 338 35.08 -0.17 11.98
CA VAL A 338 34.04 -1.17 12.05
C VAL A 338 34.17 -2.22 10.93
N ALA A 339 33.70 -3.45 11.18
CA ALA A 339 33.45 -4.39 10.10
C ALA A 339 32.06 -4.19 9.55
N ILE A 340 31.94 -4.10 8.21
CA ILE A 340 30.65 -4.09 7.50
C ILE A 340 30.50 -5.42 6.77
N ILE A 341 29.46 -6.17 7.11
CA ILE A 341 29.21 -7.51 6.58
C ILE A 341 27.84 -7.54 5.91
N GLY A 342 27.78 -7.94 4.66
CA GLY A 342 26.50 -8.12 3.97
C GLY A 342 26.46 -7.50 2.58
N ALA A 343 26.06 -8.29 1.57
CA ALA A 343 26.00 -7.84 0.19
C ALA A 343 25.03 -6.67 -0.04
N LEU A 344 24.01 -6.49 0.83
CA LEU A 344 23.06 -5.35 0.76
C LEU A 344 23.71 -4.03 1.19
N ALA A 345 24.89 -4.03 1.85
CA ALA A 345 25.62 -2.82 2.15
C ALA A 345 26.25 -2.20 0.89
N GLU A 346 26.67 -3.04 -0.07
CA GLU A 346 27.27 -2.65 -1.35
C GLU A 346 26.22 -2.47 -2.44
N THR A 347 25.24 -3.37 -2.49
CA THR A 347 24.18 -3.41 -3.48
C THR A 347 22.84 -3.24 -2.76
N PRO A 348 22.37 -1.99 -2.54
CA PRO A 348 21.21 -1.73 -1.71
C PRO A 348 19.92 -2.23 -2.35
N ARG A 349 19.03 -2.80 -1.54
CA ARG A 349 17.63 -2.92 -1.88
C ARG A 349 16.92 -1.64 -1.43
N TYR A 350 16.71 -0.72 -2.34
CA TYR A 350 16.21 0.63 -2.06
C TYR A 350 14.70 0.80 -2.27
N GLN A 351 14.05 -0.12 -3.00
CA GLN A 351 12.62 -0.10 -3.31
C GLN A 351 12.07 -1.53 -3.46
N GLY A 352 10.74 -1.65 -3.55
CA GLY A 352 10.07 -2.90 -3.89
C GLY A 352 10.03 -3.18 -5.40
N GLY A 353 9.49 -4.33 -5.78
CA GLY A 353 9.32 -4.71 -7.19
C GLY A 353 7.93 -4.36 -7.72
N GLY A 354 7.82 -4.14 -9.05
CA GLY A 354 6.54 -3.91 -9.71
C GLY A 354 6.41 -2.53 -10.36
N SER A 355 5.18 -2.09 -10.54
CA SER A 355 4.82 -0.84 -11.22
C SER A 355 5.38 0.41 -10.54
N SER A 356 5.59 0.36 -9.22
CA SER A 356 6.15 1.46 -8.43
C SER A 356 7.67 1.65 -8.55
N GLN A 357 8.37 0.85 -9.37
CA GLN A 357 9.83 0.95 -9.51
C GLN A 357 10.26 2.27 -10.17
N ILE A 358 11.14 3.00 -9.50
CA ILE A 358 11.74 4.25 -9.96
C ILE A 358 13.17 3.97 -10.44
N HIS A 359 13.57 4.61 -11.52
CA HIS A 359 14.98 4.67 -11.93
C HIS A 359 15.66 5.78 -11.14
N PRO A 360 16.50 5.46 -10.13
CA PRO A 360 17.04 6.45 -9.23
C PRO A 360 18.05 7.35 -9.96
N LYS A 361 18.01 8.64 -9.64
CA LYS A 361 18.97 9.61 -10.20
C LYS A 361 20.32 9.52 -9.52
N ASN A 362 20.36 9.22 -8.24
CA ASN A 362 21.58 9.17 -7.44
C ASN A 362 21.51 8.10 -6.34
N LEU A 363 21.66 6.84 -6.71
CA LEU A 363 21.61 5.74 -5.73
C LEU A 363 22.91 5.68 -4.91
N VAL A 364 22.78 5.81 -3.58
CA VAL A 364 23.88 5.76 -2.62
C VAL A 364 23.76 4.54 -1.71
N SER A 365 24.74 3.66 -1.75
CA SER A 365 24.84 2.52 -0.86
C SER A 365 25.36 2.91 0.55
N ILE A 366 25.28 2.00 1.54
CA ILE A 366 25.89 2.21 2.86
C ILE A 366 27.40 2.41 2.71
N LEU A 367 28.07 1.64 1.86
CA LEU A 367 29.53 1.78 1.64
C LEU A 367 29.87 3.12 1.00
N ASP A 368 29.08 3.59 0.03
CA ASP A 368 29.28 4.91 -0.58
C ASP A 368 29.12 6.03 0.44
N ALA A 369 28.09 5.93 1.30
CA ALA A 369 27.85 6.90 2.36
C ALA A 369 28.97 6.93 3.39
N MET A 370 29.50 5.78 3.81
CA MET A 370 30.65 5.68 4.73
C MET A 370 31.92 6.25 4.11
N ASN A 371 32.18 6.01 2.82
CA ASN A 371 33.30 6.62 2.11
C ASN A 371 33.18 8.16 2.05
N LYS A 372 31.98 8.67 1.78
CA LYS A 372 31.69 10.11 1.73
C LYS A 372 31.93 10.79 3.09
N GLU A 373 31.59 10.12 4.18
CA GLU A 373 31.77 10.59 5.57
C GLU A 373 33.18 10.28 6.12
N ASN A 374 34.09 9.68 5.34
CA ASN A 374 35.43 9.25 5.73
C ASN A 374 35.46 8.30 6.96
N ILE A 375 34.44 7.44 7.10
CA ILE A 375 34.36 6.44 8.15
C ILE A 375 35.19 5.21 7.75
N SER A 376 36.10 4.75 8.64
CA SER A 376 36.96 3.61 8.38
C SER A 376 36.24 2.29 8.57
N TYR A 377 36.32 1.38 7.59
CA TYR A 377 35.70 0.06 7.67
C TYR A 377 36.49 -1.01 6.89
N ASP A 378 36.29 -2.27 7.28
CA ASP A 378 36.63 -3.43 6.46
C ASP A 378 35.32 -4.09 5.99
N TYR A 379 35.21 -4.43 4.69
CA TYR A 379 34.00 -4.95 4.09
C TYR A 379 34.16 -6.38 3.59
N VAL A 380 33.14 -7.23 3.88
CA VAL A 380 32.97 -8.56 3.29
C VAL A 380 31.51 -8.85 2.96
N ARG A 381 31.26 -9.56 1.87
CA ARG A 381 29.89 -9.79 1.36
C ARG A 381 29.03 -10.69 2.25
N GLY A 382 29.62 -11.66 2.92
CA GLY A 382 28.92 -12.59 3.83
C GLY A 382 27.94 -13.57 3.17
N TYR A 383 27.20 -13.15 2.15
CA TYR A 383 26.21 -13.95 1.43
C TYR A 383 26.06 -13.53 -0.04
N SER A 384 25.34 -14.35 -0.82
CA SER A 384 24.92 -14.04 -2.20
C SER A 384 23.54 -13.40 -2.23
N LEU A 385 23.33 -12.42 -3.12
CA LEU A 385 22.00 -11.84 -3.37
C LEU A 385 21.08 -12.75 -4.18
N LYS A 386 21.60 -13.88 -4.70
CA LYS A 386 20.83 -14.84 -5.49
C LYS A 386 20.54 -16.09 -4.68
N GLY A 387 19.26 -16.47 -4.65
CA GLY A 387 18.78 -17.66 -3.97
C GLY A 387 18.75 -17.53 -2.45
N ASP A 388 18.30 -18.57 -1.79
CA ASP A 388 18.01 -18.62 -0.35
C ASP A 388 19.15 -19.26 0.49
N GLY A 389 20.01 -20.01 -0.15
CA GLY A 389 21.09 -20.77 0.52
C GLY A 389 22.26 -19.92 1.01
N TYR A 390 23.12 -20.51 1.84
CA TYR A 390 24.37 -19.88 2.25
C TYR A 390 25.58 -20.39 1.46
N ASN A 391 26.54 -19.51 1.24
CA ASN A 391 27.82 -19.83 0.63
C ASN A 391 28.87 -20.00 1.74
N LYS A 392 29.40 -21.22 1.93
CA LYS A 392 30.36 -21.54 2.99
C LYS A 392 31.63 -20.66 2.97
N LYS A 393 32.13 -20.33 1.78
CA LYS A 393 33.32 -19.48 1.63
C LYS A 393 33.03 -18.07 2.13
N LEU A 394 31.96 -17.43 1.65
CA LEU A 394 31.55 -16.08 2.08
C LEU A 394 31.23 -16.03 3.58
N LEU A 395 30.60 -17.08 4.11
CA LEU A 395 30.30 -17.18 5.55
C LEU A 395 31.60 -17.24 6.38
N ASN A 396 32.58 -18.05 5.97
CA ASN A 396 33.85 -18.14 6.70
C ASN A 396 34.63 -16.83 6.65
N GLU A 397 34.68 -16.16 5.50
CA GLU A 397 35.29 -14.83 5.36
C GLU A 397 34.65 -13.82 6.31
N ALA A 398 33.31 -13.84 6.42
CA ALA A 398 32.56 -12.99 7.33
C ALA A 398 32.88 -13.26 8.81
N VAL A 399 32.95 -14.54 9.18
CA VAL A 399 33.31 -14.93 10.57
C VAL A 399 34.73 -14.48 10.95
N GLU A 400 35.71 -14.64 10.04
CA GLU A 400 37.09 -14.18 10.30
C GLU A 400 37.18 -12.65 10.37
N CYS A 401 36.43 -11.94 9.50
CA CYS A 401 36.33 -10.48 9.60
C CYS A 401 35.72 -10.04 10.93
N ALA A 402 34.65 -10.67 11.39
CA ALA A 402 34.00 -10.33 12.66
C ALA A 402 34.88 -10.59 13.87
N LYS A 403 35.75 -11.63 13.87
CA LYS A 403 36.69 -11.92 14.92
C LYS A 403 37.81 -10.86 15.06
N SER A 404 38.13 -10.20 13.96
CA SER A 404 39.24 -9.21 13.91
C SER A 404 38.79 -7.77 14.22
N HIS A 405 37.53 -7.55 14.56
CA HIS A 405 36.96 -6.23 14.86
C HIS A 405 36.18 -6.22 16.16
N ASP A 406 36.27 -5.13 16.90
CA ASP A 406 35.50 -4.95 18.13
C ASP A 406 34.03 -4.65 17.83
N LYS A 407 33.71 -3.99 16.72
CA LYS A 407 32.37 -3.55 16.33
C LYS A 407 32.02 -4.07 14.93
N VAL A 408 30.88 -4.73 14.83
CA VAL A 408 30.43 -5.37 13.58
C VAL A 408 29.03 -4.90 13.22
N ILE A 409 28.85 -4.40 12.01
CA ILE A 409 27.55 -4.09 11.41
C ILE A 409 27.26 -5.16 10.37
N VAL A 410 26.17 -5.89 10.52
CA VAL A 410 25.70 -6.84 9.52
C VAL A 410 24.44 -6.34 8.86
N VAL A 411 24.46 -6.19 7.53
CA VAL A 411 23.33 -5.70 6.73
C VAL A 411 22.67 -6.88 6.07
N ILE A 412 21.42 -7.15 6.45
CA ILE A 412 20.60 -8.27 5.94
C ILE A 412 19.19 -7.80 5.60
N GLY A 413 18.45 -8.59 4.85
CA GLY A 413 17.06 -8.22 4.53
C GLY A 413 16.42 -9.17 3.53
N LEU A 414 15.23 -8.79 3.10
CA LEU A 414 14.54 -9.46 2.02
C LEU A 414 15.14 -9.04 0.68
N THR A 415 15.22 -9.96 -0.26
CA THR A 415 15.59 -9.66 -1.65
C THR A 415 14.34 -9.40 -2.49
N PRO A 416 14.44 -8.83 -3.70
CA PRO A 416 13.29 -8.62 -4.58
C PRO A 416 12.50 -9.89 -4.92
N GLU A 417 13.07 -11.08 -4.72
CA GLU A 417 12.40 -12.36 -4.92
C GLU A 417 11.37 -12.68 -3.81
N TYR A 418 11.40 -11.94 -2.69
CA TYR A 418 10.48 -12.12 -1.57
C TYR A 418 9.31 -11.15 -1.56
N GLU A 419 9.51 -9.91 -1.99
CA GLU A 419 8.48 -8.86 -1.96
C GLU A 419 8.41 -8.14 -3.28
N SER A 420 7.26 -8.18 -3.92
CA SER A 420 6.96 -7.49 -5.18
C SER A 420 5.46 -7.41 -5.38
N GLU A 421 5.02 -6.46 -6.16
CA GLU A 421 3.74 -6.51 -6.83
C GLU A 421 3.61 -7.83 -7.62
N GLY A 422 2.37 -8.37 -7.68
CA GLY A 422 2.01 -9.54 -8.47
C GLY A 422 2.22 -10.88 -7.80
N PHE A 423 2.77 -10.95 -6.59
CA PHE A 423 2.82 -12.17 -5.77
C PHE A 423 2.94 -11.88 -4.29
N ASP A 424 2.44 -12.79 -3.46
CA ASP A 424 2.57 -12.74 -2.01
C ASP A 424 3.75 -13.58 -1.53
N ARG A 425 4.30 -13.20 -0.37
CA ARG A 425 5.35 -13.98 0.31
C ARG A 425 4.80 -15.34 0.74
N ARG A 426 5.68 -16.35 0.77
CA ARG A 426 5.33 -17.70 1.21
C ARG A 426 5.48 -17.91 2.71
N HIS A 427 6.35 -17.14 3.37
CA HIS A 427 6.67 -17.19 4.79
C HIS A 427 7.24 -15.85 5.25
N MET A 428 7.34 -15.66 6.56
CA MET A 428 7.92 -14.45 7.15
C MET A 428 9.44 -14.51 7.32
N ASP A 429 10.08 -15.62 7.03
CA ASP A 429 11.52 -15.77 7.29
C ASP A 429 12.36 -14.94 6.33
N LEU A 430 13.47 -14.44 6.84
CA LEU A 430 14.57 -13.94 6.01
C LEU A 430 15.18 -15.10 5.19
N PRO A 431 15.90 -14.80 4.10
CA PRO A 431 16.68 -15.82 3.41
C PRO A 431 17.52 -16.63 4.40
N MET A 432 17.52 -17.97 4.26
CA MET A 432 18.22 -18.87 5.18
C MET A 432 19.70 -18.49 5.37
N GLY A 433 20.34 -18.06 4.29
CA GLY A 433 21.73 -17.59 4.33
C GLY A 433 21.96 -16.38 5.23
N HIS A 434 20.98 -15.46 5.31
CA HIS A 434 21.03 -14.27 6.15
C HIS A 434 20.89 -14.64 7.64
N ASN A 435 19.92 -15.48 7.98
CA ASN A 435 19.73 -15.94 9.35
C ASN A 435 20.96 -16.73 9.84
N LYS A 436 21.51 -17.63 8.97
CA LYS A 436 22.72 -18.38 9.27
C LYS A 436 23.93 -17.48 9.51
N LEU A 437 24.07 -16.42 8.71
CA LEU A 437 25.15 -15.44 8.87
C LEU A 437 25.10 -14.81 10.26
N VAL A 438 23.96 -14.23 10.64
CA VAL A 438 23.81 -13.59 11.97
C VAL A 438 24.10 -14.58 13.10
N ASP A 439 23.60 -15.81 12.98
CA ASP A 439 23.83 -16.87 13.96
C ASP A 439 25.32 -17.20 14.17
N GLU A 440 26.10 -17.26 13.09
CA GLU A 440 27.54 -17.55 13.18
C GLU A 440 28.34 -16.33 13.66
N LEU A 441 27.97 -15.11 13.23
CA LEU A 441 28.62 -13.89 13.69
C LEU A 441 28.41 -13.66 15.20
N ALA A 442 27.19 -13.89 15.70
CA ALA A 442 26.86 -13.73 17.11
C ALA A 442 27.58 -14.71 18.05
N LYS A 443 28.23 -15.79 17.52
CA LYS A 443 29.07 -16.70 18.31
C LYS A 443 30.48 -16.19 18.54
N VAL A 444 30.93 -15.24 17.71
CA VAL A 444 32.33 -14.79 17.68
C VAL A 444 32.51 -13.32 17.98
N ASN A 445 31.42 -12.55 17.97
CA ASN A 445 31.43 -11.12 18.28
C ASN A 445 30.17 -10.73 19.05
N GLU A 446 30.31 -10.18 20.24
CA GLU A 446 29.24 -9.75 21.13
C GLU A 446 28.75 -8.33 20.79
N ASN A 447 29.51 -7.53 20.09
CA ASN A 447 29.16 -6.17 19.68
C ASN A 447 28.58 -6.15 18.25
N LEU A 448 27.65 -7.06 18.00
CA LEU A 448 27.00 -7.23 16.71
C LEU A 448 25.76 -6.32 16.58
N VAL A 449 25.78 -5.44 15.59
CA VAL A 449 24.67 -4.56 15.19
C VAL A 449 24.08 -5.07 13.89
N VAL A 450 22.77 -5.27 13.85
CA VAL A 450 22.04 -5.69 12.64
C VAL A 450 21.34 -4.51 12.03
N VAL A 451 21.56 -4.28 10.74
CA VAL A 451 20.76 -3.40 9.89
C VAL A 451 19.84 -4.25 9.03
N LEU A 452 18.55 -4.07 9.23
CA LEU A 452 17.50 -4.85 8.57
C LEU A 452 16.88 -4.06 7.41
N VAL A 453 16.79 -4.70 6.24
CA VAL A 453 16.17 -4.15 5.03
C VAL A 453 14.96 -5.02 4.64
N CYS A 454 13.75 -4.53 4.86
CA CYS A 454 12.52 -5.26 4.51
C CYS A 454 11.37 -4.27 4.27
N GLY A 455 10.35 -4.67 3.50
CA GLY A 455 9.15 -3.86 3.28
C GLY A 455 7.97 -4.25 4.19
N SER A 456 8.12 -5.35 4.94
CA SER A 456 7.09 -5.89 5.86
C SER A 456 7.76 -6.72 6.96
N PRO A 457 7.05 -7.09 8.04
CA PRO A 457 7.61 -7.85 9.15
C PRO A 457 8.25 -9.16 8.73
N VAL A 458 9.34 -9.50 9.42
CA VAL A 458 10.09 -10.76 9.26
C VAL A 458 10.32 -11.42 10.60
N THR A 459 10.57 -12.75 10.60
CA THR A 459 10.99 -13.46 11.80
C THR A 459 12.43 -13.08 12.15
N LEU A 460 12.71 -12.89 13.43
CA LEU A 460 14.00 -12.43 13.96
C LEU A 460 14.46 -13.38 15.10
N PRO A 461 14.84 -14.64 14.78
CA PRO A 461 15.11 -15.67 15.80
C PRO A 461 16.36 -15.38 16.64
N TRP A 462 17.30 -14.60 16.13
CA TRP A 462 18.58 -14.27 16.73
C TRP A 462 18.58 -12.97 17.57
N THR A 463 17.44 -12.28 17.72
CA THR A 463 17.35 -10.94 18.36
C THR A 463 17.98 -10.86 19.74
N LYS A 464 17.93 -11.94 20.52
CA LYS A 464 18.55 -11.98 21.87
C LYS A 464 20.07 -12.03 21.86
N ARG A 465 20.69 -12.31 20.69
CA ARG A 465 22.15 -12.52 20.54
C ARG A 465 22.86 -11.36 19.87
N VAL A 466 22.15 -10.30 19.51
CA VAL A 466 22.71 -9.10 18.90
C VAL A 466 22.54 -7.91 19.85
N GLN A 467 23.45 -6.95 19.81
CA GLN A 467 23.41 -5.80 20.71
C GLN A 467 22.44 -4.72 20.25
N ALA A 468 22.37 -4.49 18.92
CA ALA A 468 21.43 -3.53 18.38
C ALA A 468 20.78 -4.07 17.10
N LEU A 469 19.59 -3.54 16.81
CA LEU A 469 18.82 -3.83 15.61
C LEU A 469 18.20 -2.53 15.10
N LEU A 470 18.59 -2.12 13.89
CA LEU A 470 18.07 -0.96 13.19
C LEU A 470 17.32 -1.42 11.92
N ASN A 471 16.02 -1.18 11.84
CA ASN A 471 15.23 -1.44 10.63
C ASN A 471 15.19 -0.18 9.77
N ILE A 472 15.81 -0.24 8.60
CA ILE A 472 15.84 0.88 7.64
C ILE A 472 14.83 0.74 6.50
N TYR A 473 14.07 -0.35 6.48
CA TYR A 473 13.10 -0.67 5.44
C TYR A 473 13.70 -0.61 4.01
N VAL A 474 12.95 -0.07 3.05
CA VAL A 474 13.38 0.18 1.66
C VAL A 474 13.47 1.70 1.47
N GLY A 475 14.63 2.22 1.83
CA GLY A 475 14.88 3.64 2.13
C GLY A 475 15.10 4.56 0.92
N GLY A 476 14.78 4.13 -0.32
CA GLY A 476 14.98 4.96 -1.51
C GLY A 476 16.44 5.15 -1.89
N GLU A 477 16.70 6.10 -2.80
CA GLU A 477 18.05 6.31 -3.35
C GLU A 477 19.07 6.79 -2.32
N ALA A 478 18.64 7.46 -1.26
CA ALA A 478 19.46 7.97 -0.16
C ALA A 478 19.38 7.10 1.10
N GLY A 479 18.83 5.87 1.00
CA GLY A 479 18.67 4.95 2.13
C GLY A 479 19.97 4.59 2.82
N GLY A 480 21.08 4.48 2.07
CA GLY A 480 22.41 4.23 2.62
C GLY A 480 22.91 5.40 3.47
N GLU A 481 22.73 6.63 3.01
CA GLU A 481 23.11 7.84 3.77
C GLU A 481 22.26 7.98 5.04
N GLY A 482 20.92 7.82 4.93
CA GLY A 482 20.04 7.87 6.11
C GLY A 482 20.37 6.79 7.16
N ALA A 483 20.78 5.59 6.74
CA ALA A 483 21.24 4.55 7.64
C ALA A 483 22.54 4.94 8.36
N VAL A 484 23.51 5.49 7.63
CA VAL A 484 24.80 5.97 8.20
C VAL A 484 24.57 7.12 9.18
N ASP A 485 23.68 8.07 8.86
CA ASP A 485 23.30 9.16 9.78
C ASP A 485 22.82 8.63 11.14
N VAL A 486 21.96 7.60 11.11
CA VAL A 486 21.47 6.99 12.36
C VAL A 486 22.57 6.19 13.05
N LEU A 487 23.31 5.34 12.33
CA LEU A 487 24.34 4.48 12.92
C LEU A 487 25.46 5.26 13.61
N PHE A 488 25.80 6.46 13.10
CA PHE A 488 26.91 7.28 13.60
C PHE A 488 26.44 8.57 14.31
N GLY A 489 25.15 8.74 14.52
CA GLY A 489 24.60 9.77 15.41
C GLY A 489 24.40 11.15 14.80
N ASP A 490 24.53 11.32 13.49
CA ASP A 490 24.14 12.57 12.80
C ASP A 490 22.62 12.76 12.84
N ALA A 491 21.86 11.65 12.92
CA ALA A 491 20.42 11.65 13.17
C ALA A 491 20.09 10.78 14.39
N ASN A 492 19.29 11.32 15.30
CA ASN A 492 18.70 10.53 16.38
C ASN A 492 17.49 9.76 15.83
N PRO A 493 17.44 8.41 15.94
CA PRO A 493 16.32 7.63 15.46
C PRO A 493 15.01 8.08 16.12
N SER A 494 14.00 8.30 15.31
CA SER A 494 12.69 8.78 15.76
C SER A 494 11.53 8.03 15.10
N GLY A 495 11.85 7.06 14.25
CA GLY A 495 10.86 6.20 13.59
C GLY A 495 10.17 5.29 14.61
N LYS A 496 8.90 5.02 14.35
CA LYS A 496 8.06 4.09 15.13
C LYS A 496 7.43 3.08 14.16
N LEU A 497 7.31 1.83 14.57
CA LEU A 497 6.69 0.79 13.75
C LEU A 497 5.26 1.18 13.37
N ALA A 498 4.95 1.17 12.09
CA ALA A 498 3.59 1.36 11.59
C ALA A 498 2.81 0.04 11.44
N GLU A 499 3.41 -1.04 11.87
CA GLU A 499 2.85 -2.40 11.88
C GLU A 499 3.51 -3.26 12.95
N THR A 500 2.76 -4.24 13.46
CA THR A 500 3.22 -5.16 14.50
C THR A 500 4.24 -6.16 13.93
N PHE A 501 5.40 -6.28 14.56
CA PHE A 501 6.35 -7.36 14.30
C PHE A 501 5.99 -8.57 15.16
N GLN A 502 5.27 -9.52 14.62
CA GLN A 502 4.94 -10.79 15.28
C GLN A 502 6.15 -11.73 15.35
N LYS A 503 6.13 -12.72 16.24
CA LYS A 503 7.25 -13.68 16.38
C LYS A 503 7.22 -14.74 15.30
N HIS A 504 6.03 -15.28 15.01
CA HIS A 504 5.80 -16.32 14.02
C HIS A 504 4.55 -15.99 13.19
N LEU A 505 4.48 -16.50 11.97
CA LEU A 505 3.34 -16.27 11.09
C LEU A 505 2.01 -16.70 11.73
N ASN A 506 2.01 -17.88 12.36
CA ASN A 506 0.82 -18.46 12.99
C ASN A 506 0.41 -17.80 14.31
N ASP A 507 1.15 -16.82 14.81
CA ASP A 507 0.71 -16.02 15.95
C ASP A 507 -0.44 -15.09 15.56
N ASN A 508 -0.60 -14.79 14.26
CA ASN A 508 -1.71 -13.99 13.76
C ASN A 508 -2.87 -14.90 13.36
N ILE A 509 -4.06 -14.62 13.87
CA ILE A 509 -5.26 -15.42 13.62
C ILE A 509 -5.65 -15.45 12.13
N ASN A 510 -5.29 -14.41 11.36
CA ASN A 510 -5.58 -14.37 9.93
C ASN A 510 -4.66 -15.24 9.06
N SER A 511 -3.59 -15.81 9.64
CA SER A 511 -2.63 -16.62 8.90
C SER A 511 -3.23 -17.86 8.23
N ALA A 512 -4.31 -18.40 8.80
CA ALA A 512 -5.06 -19.51 8.20
C ALA A 512 -5.91 -19.08 6.99
N TYR A 513 -6.17 -17.77 6.84
CA TYR A 513 -7.06 -17.19 5.83
C TYR A 513 -6.32 -16.28 4.83
N PHE A 514 -4.97 -16.32 4.84
CA PHE A 514 -4.13 -15.54 3.94
C PHE A 514 -2.82 -16.27 3.56
N PRO A 515 -2.43 -16.33 2.27
CA PRO A 515 -3.28 -16.03 1.13
C PRO A 515 -4.32 -17.15 0.93
N MET A 516 -5.53 -16.78 0.56
CA MET A 516 -6.53 -17.72 0.10
C MET A 516 -6.72 -17.59 -1.41
N GLY A 517 -7.20 -18.57 -2.02
CA GLY A 517 -7.57 -18.60 -3.41
C GLY A 517 -8.19 -19.93 -3.60
N THR A 518 -8.98 -20.22 -4.58
CA THR A 518 -8.99 -19.80 -5.95
C THR A 518 -10.06 -18.76 -6.27
N LYS A 519 -11.15 -18.68 -5.47
CA LYS A 519 -12.28 -17.81 -5.78
C LYS A 519 -12.42 -16.65 -4.82
N ASN A 520 -12.17 -16.89 -3.54
CA ASN A 520 -12.29 -15.83 -2.54
C ASN A 520 -11.18 -15.87 -1.50
N VAL A 521 -10.99 -14.74 -0.85
CA VAL A 521 -10.19 -14.57 0.36
C VAL A 521 -11.11 -14.04 1.46
N GLN A 522 -11.14 -14.72 2.59
CA GLN A 522 -12.07 -14.43 3.69
C GLN A 522 -11.37 -13.61 4.76
N TYR A 523 -11.93 -12.46 5.09
CA TYR A 523 -11.40 -11.53 6.10
C TYR A 523 -12.03 -11.85 7.46
N ARG A 524 -11.85 -13.13 7.90
CA ARG A 524 -12.54 -13.65 9.08
C ARG A 524 -12.17 -12.95 10.37
N GLU A 525 -10.98 -12.35 10.44
CA GLU A 525 -10.54 -11.60 11.60
C GLU A 525 -11.35 -10.31 11.85
N SER A 526 -12.22 -9.90 10.91
CA SER A 526 -13.06 -8.72 11.02
C SER A 526 -12.25 -7.48 11.43
N VAL A 527 -12.59 -6.82 12.54
CA VAL A 527 -11.90 -5.64 13.05
C VAL A 527 -10.54 -5.93 13.72
N TYR A 528 -10.20 -7.20 13.93
CA TYR A 528 -8.98 -7.63 14.62
C TYR A 528 -7.78 -7.73 13.68
N VAL A 529 -7.35 -6.59 13.11
CA VAL A 529 -6.18 -6.49 12.23
C VAL A 529 -4.98 -5.90 12.98
N GLY A 530 -3.79 -6.48 12.80
CA GLY A 530 -2.55 -5.99 13.39
C GLY A 530 -2.60 -5.93 14.91
N TYR A 531 -2.17 -4.81 15.51
CA TYR A 531 -2.16 -4.62 16.97
C TYR A 531 -3.56 -4.76 17.60
N ARG A 532 -4.62 -4.46 16.84
CA ARG A 532 -6.00 -4.66 17.31
C ARG A 532 -6.25 -6.12 17.70
N TYR A 533 -5.69 -7.06 16.94
CA TYR A 533 -5.70 -8.46 17.31
C TYR A 533 -4.72 -8.78 18.43
N PHE A 534 -3.44 -8.45 18.24
CA PHE A 534 -2.38 -8.88 19.15
C PHE A 534 -2.55 -8.34 20.57
N ASP A 535 -3.07 -7.12 20.72
CA ASP A 535 -3.31 -6.51 22.03
C ASP A 535 -4.60 -7.08 22.66
N SER A 536 -5.69 -7.19 21.91
CA SER A 536 -6.95 -7.78 22.42
C SER A 536 -6.79 -9.26 22.81
N ALA A 537 -6.04 -10.03 22.04
CA ALA A 537 -5.75 -11.43 22.31
C ALA A 537 -4.59 -11.62 23.30
N ASN A 538 -3.98 -10.55 23.79
CA ASN A 538 -2.79 -10.59 24.66
C ASN A 538 -1.68 -11.51 24.13
N LYS A 539 -1.52 -11.58 22.79
CA LYS A 539 -0.48 -12.42 22.16
C LYS A 539 0.89 -11.77 22.26
N PRO A 540 1.93 -12.51 22.59
CA PRO A 540 3.29 -11.95 22.62
C PRO A 540 3.78 -11.63 21.21
N VAL A 541 4.30 -10.42 21.02
CA VAL A 541 4.89 -9.97 19.76
C VAL A 541 6.41 -9.78 19.88
N ARG A 542 7.09 -9.64 18.77
CA ARG A 542 8.52 -9.29 18.79
C ARG A 542 8.69 -7.81 19.13
N TYR A 543 7.94 -6.95 18.45
CA TYR A 543 7.82 -5.52 18.70
C TYR A 543 6.39 -5.08 18.44
N PRO A 544 5.76 -4.30 19.34
CA PRO A 544 4.39 -3.86 19.16
C PRO A 544 4.29 -2.71 18.14
N PHE A 545 3.10 -2.47 17.67
CA PHE A 545 2.75 -1.29 16.89
C PHE A 545 3.14 -0.01 17.64
N GLY A 546 3.68 0.97 16.92
CA GLY A 546 4.15 2.23 17.48
C GLY A 546 5.50 2.18 18.19
N PHE A 547 6.14 1.01 18.30
CA PHE A 547 7.42 0.86 18.99
C PHE A 547 8.59 1.43 18.16
N GLY A 548 9.53 2.07 18.87
CA GLY A 548 10.81 2.53 18.34
C GLY A 548 11.59 3.25 19.42
N LEU A 549 12.90 2.98 19.52
CA LEU A 549 13.82 3.57 20.48
C LEU A 549 14.43 4.87 19.95
N SER A 550 15.02 5.63 20.85
CA SER A 550 15.77 6.86 20.58
C SER A 550 17.11 6.81 21.30
N TYR A 551 18.05 7.67 20.92
CA TYR A 551 19.31 7.89 21.67
C TYR A 551 19.11 8.82 22.87
N THR A 552 17.89 9.32 23.08
CA THR A 552 17.49 10.10 24.24
C THR A 552 16.29 9.44 24.94
N THR A 553 15.83 10.04 26.05
CA THR A 553 14.69 9.54 26.82
C THR A 553 13.64 10.62 26.96
N PHE A 554 12.36 10.22 27.04
CA PHE A 554 11.23 11.12 27.14
C PHE A 554 10.36 10.78 28.36
N GLU A 555 9.84 11.81 29.00
CA GLU A 555 8.89 11.74 30.11
C GLU A 555 7.57 12.35 29.69
N TYR A 556 6.48 11.68 30.03
CA TYR A 556 5.12 12.12 29.78
C TYR A 556 4.47 12.54 31.09
N SER A 557 3.78 13.67 31.11
CA SER A 557 3.16 14.20 32.33
C SER A 557 1.95 15.09 32.03
N ASN A 558 1.27 15.53 33.09
CA ASN A 558 0.23 16.56 33.04
C ASN A 558 -0.94 16.29 32.09
N LEU A 559 -1.37 15.00 31.98
CA LEU A 559 -2.54 14.66 31.17
C LEU A 559 -3.79 15.39 31.70
N LYS A 560 -4.47 16.07 30.79
CA LYS A 560 -5.74 16.76 31.04
C LYS A 560 -6.69 16.55 29.90
N VAL A 561 -7.95 16.45 30.20
CA VAL A 561 -9.03 16.42 29.23
C VAL A 561 -9.92 17.66 29.41
N SER A 562 -10.58 18.11 28.35
CA SER A 562 -11.45 19.31 28.43
C SER A 562 -12.71 19.09 29.29
N SER A 563 -13.14 17.82 29.46
CA SER A 563 -14.27 17.45 30.31
C SER A 563 -14.18 15.95 30.65
N ASP A 564 -14.57 15.60 31.90
CA ASP A 564 -14.69 14.19 32.34
C ASP A 564 -15.98 13.54 31.85
N THR A 565 -16.94 14.34 31.38
CA THR A 565 -18.21 13.86 30.83
C THR A 565 -18.55 14.65 29.57
N ILE A 566 -18.83 13.95 28.49
CA ILE A 566 -19.17 14.50 27.18
C ILE A 566 -20.41 13.80 26.61
N THR A 567 -20.99 14.37 25.57
CA THR A 567 -21.92 13.68 24.66
C THR A 567 -21.23 13.18 23.43
N ASP A 568 -21.90 12.35 22.63
CA ASP A 568 -21.36 11.88 21.33
C ASP A 568 -21.28 12.99 20.26
N ALA A 569 -21.82 14.17 20.51
CA ALA A 569 -21.71 15.35 19.64
C ALA A 569 -20.55 16.27 20.02
N ASP A 570 -19.95 16.08 21.18
CA ASP A 570 -18.86 16.94 21.67
C ASP A 570 -17.51 16.51 21.09
N VAL A 571 -16.57 17.46 21.10
CA VAL A 571 -15.16 17.22 20.79
C VAL A 571 -14.36 17.27 22.10
N LEU A 572 -13.70 16.18 22.43
CA LEU A 572 -12.81 16.09 23.58
C LEU A 572 -11.42 16.56 23.20
N THR A 573 -10.90 17.56 23.93
CA THR A 573 -9.51 18.00 23.81
C THR A 573 -8.67 17.29 24.88
N VAL A 574 -7.61 16.61 24.44
CA VAL A 574 -6.64 15.92 25.29
C VAL A 574 -5.32 16.68 25.22
N THR A 575 -4.78 17.08 26.36
CA THR A 575 -3.48 17.76 26.45
C THR A 575 -2.57 17.04 27.42
N PHE A 576 -1.29 16.98 27.12
CA PHE A 576 -0.26 16.40 27.97
C PHE A 576 1.10 16.98 27.60
N ASP A 577 2.06 16.88 28.53
CA ASP A 577 3.42 17.35 28.31
C ASP A 577 4.35 16.20 27.96
N VAL A 578 5.29 16.45 27.04
CA VAL A 578 6.41 15.55 26.71
C VAL A 578 7.71 16.32 26.91
N LYS A 579 8.61 15.76 27.73
CA LYS A 579 9.90 16.32 28.06
C LYS A 579 11.02 15.41 27.59
N ASN A 580 12.03 15.98 26.95
CA ASN A 580 13.30 15.27 26.71
C ASN A 580 14.14 15.28 27.99
N THR A 581 14.29 14.12 28.62
CA THR A 581 15.04 13.94 29.86
C THR A 581 16.47 13.47 29.65
N GLY A 582 16.85 13.19 28.39
CA GLY A 582 18.20 12.75 28.05
C GLY A 582 19.17 13.89 27.72
N LYS A 583 20.28 13.53 27.07
CA LYS A 583 21.39 14.45 26.80
C LYS A 583 21.50 14.90 25.34
N VAL A 584 20.73 14.31 24.45
CA VAL A 584 20.74 14.62 23.02
C VAL A 584 19.35 15.04 22.57
N ALA A 585 19.30 15.94 21.61
CA ALA A 585 18.06 16.34 20.98
C ALA A 585 17.42 15.17 20.22
N GLY A 586 16.11 15.09 20.22
CA GLY A 586 15.40 14.02 19.54
C GLY A 586 13.92 14.29 19.33
N ALA A 587 13.30 13.54 18.46
CA ALA A 587 11.87 13.61 18.25
C ALA A 587 11.16 12.40 18.89
N GLU A 588 9.99 12.69 19.47
CA GLU A 588 9.10 11.66 20.03
C GLU A 588 7.75 11.69 19.33
N VAL A 589 7.17 10.53 19.15
CA VAL A 589 5.81 10.33 18.63
C VAL A 589 4.89 9.92 19.78
N SER A 590 4.06 10.84 20.22
CA SER A 590 3.03 10.58 21.22
C SER A 590 1.81 10.00 20.53
N GLN A 591 1.31 8.87 21.03
CA GLN A 591 0.21 8.10 20.46
C GLN A 591 -0.97 8.12 21.43
N VAL A 592 -2.15 8.51 20.94
CA VAL A 592 -3.38 8.58 21.73
C VAL A 592 -4.33 7.50 21.27
N TYR A 593 -4.64 6.58 22.18
CA TYR A 593 -5.56 5.47 21.96
C TYR A 593 -6.85 5.70 22.76
N VAL A 594 -7.94 5.16 22.25
CA VAL A 594 -9.23 5.12 22.94
C VAL A 594 -9.63 3.67 23.14
N LYS A 595 -10.02 3.35 24.37
CA LYS A 595 -10.52 2.05 24.78
C LYS A 595 -11.93 2.21 25.33
N ASP A 596 -12.89 1.47 24.80
CA ASP A 596 -14.21 1.28 25.37
C ASP A 596 -14.07 0.29 26.55
N VAL A 597 -14.40 0.75 27.75
CA VAL A 597 -14.20 -0.07 28.97
C VAL A 597 -15.14 -1.25 29.00
N LYS A 598 -16.37 -1.09 28.45
CA LYS A 598 -17.38 -2.13 28.43
C LYS A 598 -18.29 -1.98 27.21
N SER A 599 -17.91 -2.60 26.13
CA SER A 599 -18.70 -2.63 24.89
C SER A 599 -19.70 -3.79 24.86
N THR A 600 -20.87 -3.59 24.27
CA THR A 600 -21.86 -4.62 23.99
C THR A 600 -21.56 -5.39 22.70
N ILE A 601 -20.81 -4.78 21.79
CA ILE A 601 -20.32 -5.42 20.57
C ILE A 601 -18.83 -5.75 20.72
N PHE A 602 -18.37 -6.82 20.08
CA PHE A 602 -16.94 -7.11 20.06
C PHE A 602 -16.14 -5.95 19.45
N ARG A 603 -15.11 -5.47 20.14
CA ARG A 603 -14.23 -4.36 19.74
C ARG A 603 -12.79 -4.70 20.06
N PRO A 604 -11.81 -4.09 19.33
CA PRO A 604 -10.42 -4.11 19.77
C PRO A 604 -10.26 -3.50 21.16
N GLU A 605 -9.29 -4.01 21.94
CA GLU A 605 -9.01 -3.48 23.27
C GLU A 605 -8.81 -1.97 23.28
N LYS A 606 -8.12 -1.46 22.26
CA LYS A 606 -7.88 -0.04 22.04
C LYS A 606 -7.61 0.27 20.58
N GLU A 607 -7.83 1.49 20.19
CA GLU A 607 -7.63 1.95 18.81
C GLU A 607 -6.91 3.31 18.80
N LEU A 608 -5.93 3.47 17.90
CA LEU A 608 -5.26 4.75 17.67
C LEU A 608 -6.27 5.76 17.12
N LYS A 609 -6.39 6.91 17.80
CA LYS A 609 -7.30 8.00 17.43
C LYS A 609 -6.61 9.35 17.34
N GLY A 610 -5.32 9.41 17.70
CA GLY A 610 -4.52 10.63 17.60
C GLY A 610 -3.02 10.34 17.72
N PHE A 611 -2.21 11.18 17.12
CA PHE A 611 -0.76 11.20 17.35
C PHE A 611 -0.19 12.57 17.01
N ASP A 612 0.96 12.87 17.62
CA ASP A 612 1.78 14.00 17.18
C ASP A 612 3.26 13.68 17.36
N LYS A 613 4.09 14.24 16.45
CA LYS A 613 5.54 14.11 16.48
C LYS A 613 6.17 15.45 16.79
N VAL A 614 6.93 15.49 17.88
CA VAL A 614 7.58 16.71 18.34
C VAL A 614 9.08 16.53 18.50
N TYR A 615 9.83 17.50 18.02
CA TYR A 615 11.27 17.59 18.24
C TYR A 615 11.54 18.37 19.52
N LEU A 616 12.45 17.86 20.37
CA LEU A 616 12.75 18.39 21.69
C LEU A 616 14.27 18.45 21.92
N GLU A 617 14.76 19.63 22.32
CA GLU A 617 16.13 19.79 22.84
C GLU A 617 16.26 19.13 24.22
N PRO A 618 17.49 18.79 24.69
CA PRO A 618 17.70 18.29 26.05
C PRO A 618 17.10 19.21 27.12
N GLY A 619 16.23 18.66 27.95
CA GLY A 619 15.51 19.39 29.00
C GLY A 619 14.28 20.16 28.53
N GLU A 620 14.02 20.28 27.22
CA GLU A 620 12.84 20.95 26.66
C GLU A 620 11.57 20.13 26.94
N THR A 621 10.47 20.86 27.22
CA THR A 621 9.13 20.31 27.37
C THR A 621 8.21 20.99 26.38
N LYS A 622 7.38 20.18 25.69
CA LYS A 622 6.29 20.67 24.82
C LYS A 622 4.97 20.07 25.24
N THR A 623 3.93 20.89 25.22
CA THR A 623 2.55 20.45 25.42
C THR A 623 1.98 19.98 24.07
N ILE A 624 1.49 18.75 24.06
CA ILE A 624 0.78 18.14 22.92
C ILE A 624 -0.71 18.32 23.11
N THR A 625 -1.41 18.59 22.01
CA THR A 625 -2.88 18.72 22.01
C THR A 625 -3.45 17.81 20.92
N VAL A 626 -4.36 16.94 21.32
CA VAL A 626 -5.10 16.05 20.40
C VAL A 626 -6.58 16.25 20.60
N THR A 627 -7.34 16.34 19.51
CA THR A 627 -8.80 16.42 19.54
C THR A 627 -9.42 15.10 19.13
N LEU A 628 -10.40 14.65 19.90
CA LEU A 628 -11.14 13.41 19.69
C LEU A 628 -12.60 13.76 19.44
N ASP A 629 -13.08 13.51 18.24
CA ASP A 629 -14.48 13.70 17.85
C ASP A 629 -15.31 12.42 18.05
N LYS A 630 -16.57 12.43 17.64
CA LYS A 630 -17.46 11.27 17.67
C LYS A 630 -16.81 9.98 17.14
N ARG A 631 -16.05 10.07 16.05
CA ARG A 631 -15.42 8.91 15.40
C ARG A 631 -14.34 8.24 16.27
N ALA A 632 -13.80 8.96 17.26
CA ALA A 632 -12.84 8.38 18.19
C ALA A 632 -13.48 7.34 19.13
N PHE A 633 -14.76 7.50 19.44
CA PHE A 633 -15.53 6.65 20.37
C PHE A 633 -16.45 5.65 19.67
N ALA A 634 -16.77 5.89 18.39
CA ALA A 634 -17.77 5.15 17.63
C ALA A 634 -17.25 3.82 17.06
N PHE A 635 -18.18 2.91 16.84
CA PHE A 635 -18.09 1.76 15.94
C PHE A 635 -19.15 1.88 14.83
N TYR A 636 -19.03 1.11 13.76
CA TYR A 636 -20.04 1.10 12.69
C TYR A 636 -21.17 0.13 13.03
N ASN A 637 -22.38 0.67 13.18
CA ASN A 637 -23.57 -0.10 13.54
C ASN A 637 -24.31 -0.57 12.28
N VAL A 638 -24.27 -1.87 12.04
CA VAL A 638 -24.84 -2.51 10.84
C VAL A 638 -26.37 -2.44 10.79
N LEU A 639 -27.07 -2.19 11.92
CA LEU A 639 -28.53 -2.11 11.95
C LEU A 639 -29.05 -0.75 11.49
N VAL A 640 -28.29 0.30 11.75
CA VAL A 640 -28.66 1.69 11.38
C VAL A 640 -27.82 2.22 10.22
N HIS A 641 -26.84 1.45 9.75
CA HIS A 641 -25.88 1.81 8.69
C HIS A 641 -25.16 3.13 8.94
N ASP A 642 -24.79 3.39 10.21
CA ASP A 642 -24.11 4.61 10.62
C ASP A 642 -23.21 4.38 11.85
N TRP A 643 -22.37 5.37 12.13
CA TRP A 643 -21.46 5.39 13.27
C TRP A 643 -22.20 5.67 14.58
N THR A 644 -22.09 4.73 15.50
CA THR A 644 -22.78 4.75 16.80
C THR A 644 -21.77 4.78 17.94
N VAL A 645 -22.03 5.57 18.97
CA VAL A 645 -21.32 5.57 20.25
C VAL A 645 -22.21 4.92 21.29
N GLU A 646 -21.68 3.99 22.08
CA GLU A 646 -22.35 3.48 23.26
C GLU A 646 -22.14 4.42 24.45
N SER A 647 -23.16 4.63 25.26
CA SER A 647 -22.99 5.36 26.52
C SER A 647 -22.17 4.51 27.49
N GLY A 648 -21.16 5.09 28.10
CA GLY A 648 -20.29 4.37 29.02
C GLY A 648 -18.97 5.08 29.32
N GLU A 649 -18.10 4.37 29.98
CA GLU A 649 -16.74 4.83 30.27
C GLU A 649 -15.79 4.47 29.13
N PHE A 650 -14.99 5.43 28.74
CA PHE A 650 -13.90 5.27 27.77
C PHE A 650 -12.58 5.68 28.43
N GLU A 651 -11.55 4.88 28.19
CA GLU A 651 -10.22 5.18 28.70
C GLU A 651 -9.37 5.82 27.56
N ILE A 652 -8.89 7.04 27.81
CA ILE A 652 -7.96 7.75 26.96
C ILE A 652 -6.55 7.36 27.38
N LEU A 653 -5.82 6.73 26.49
CA LEU A 653 -4.51 6.17 26.74
C LEU A 653 -3.46 6.94 25.93
N VAL A 654 -2.46 7.51 26.59
CA VAL A 654 -1.33 8.19 25.95
C VAL A 654 -0.09 7.34 26.11
N GLY A 655 0.54 6.99 25.00
CA GLY A 655 1.68 6.08 25.03
C GLY A 655 2.77 6.39 23.98
N ALA A 656 3.92 5.72 24.17
CA ALA A 656 5.03 5.70 23.23
C ALA A 656 4.92 4.50 22.23
N SER A 657 3.99 3.62 22.47
CA SER A 657 3.57 2.51 21.58
C SER A 657 2.23 1.97 22.05
N SER A 658 1.63 1.02 21.31
CA SER A 658 0.35 0.39 21.71
C SER A 658 0.45 -0.38 23.04
N ARG A 659 1.66 -0.73 23.48
CA ARG A 659 1.94 -1.46 24.74
C ARG A 659 2.78 -0.69 25.75
N ASP A 660 3.23 0.50 25.44
CA ASP A 660 3.96 1.37 26.36
C ASP A 660 3.12 2.60 26.68
N ILE A 661 2.05 2.37 27.47
CA ILE A 661 1.14 3.43 27.90
C ILE A 661 1.77 4.19 29.07
N LYS A 662 1.87 5.48 28.95
CA LYS A 662 2.49 6.39 29.93
C LYS A 662 1.48 7.08 30.82
N LEU A 663 0.34 7.48 30.25
CA LEU A 663 -0.71 8.21 30.96
C LEU A 663 -2.08 7.64 30.55
N SER A 664 -3.04 7.69 31.46
CA SER A 664 -4.43 7.33 31.16
C SER A 664 -5.42 8.22 31.91
N HIS A 665 -6.61 8.39 31.34
CA HIS A 665 -7.72 9.14 31.91
C HIS A 665 -9.05 8.55 31.46
N VAL A 666 -9.99 8.37 32.38
CA VAL A 666 -11.32 7.85 32.07
C VAL A 666 -12.28 9.01 31.83
N VAL A 667 -13.04 8.93 30.75
CA VAL A 667 -14.13 9.87 30.43
C VAL A 667 -15.45 9.11 30.27
N THR A 668 -16.54 9.73 30.69
CA THR A 668 -17.90 9.22 30.48
C THR A 668 -18.50 9.84 29.23
N VAL A 669 -18.96 9.03 28.30
CA VAL A 669 -19.66 9.49 27.10
C VAL A 669 -21.14 9.15 27.24
N ASN A 670 -21.99 10.17 27.08
CA ASN A 670 -23.43 10.01 27.04
C ASN A 670 -23.90 10.10 25.58
N ALA A 671 -24.45 9.01 25.06
CA ALA A 671 -24.96 8.94 23.69
C ALA A 671 -26.43 8.51 23.67
N PRO A 672 -27.18 8.82 22.61
CA PRO A 672 -28.53 8.30 22.43
C PRO A 672 -28.53 6.77 22.39
N ALA A 673 -29.52 6.15 23.05
CA ALA A 673 -29.68 4.69 22.98
C ALA A 673 -30.06 4.28 21.56
N VAL A 674 -29.26 3.40 20.96
CA VAL A 674 -29.47 2.85 19.62
C VAL A 674 -29.42 1.32 19.71
N GLN A 675 -30.25 0.65 18.93
CA GLN A 675 -30.22 -0.81 18.86
C GLN A 675 -28.87 -1.27 18.25
N ILE A 676 -28.25 -2.23 18.94
CA ILE A 676 -26.98 -2.83 18.53
C ILE A 676 -27.22 -4.33 18.33
N LYS A 677 -26.63 -4.91 17.29
CA LYS A 677 -26.70 -6.35 17.05
C LYS A 677 -25.76 -7.08 17.99
N ASP A 678 -26.31 -7.93 18.83
CA ASP A 678 -25.54 -8.81 19.72
C ASP A 678 -25.18 -10.11 18.98
N TYR A 679 -23.90 -10.34 18.77
CA TYR A 679 -23.37 -11.56 18.15
C TYR A 679 -22.84 -12.58 19.15
N SER A 680 -22.98 -12.34 20.47
CA SER A 680 -22.32 -13.16 21.51
C SER A 680 -22.70 -14.65 21.47
N LYS A 681 -23.89 -14.96 20.96
CA LYS A 681 -24.38 -16.35 20.80
C LYS A 681 -23.99 -16.96 19.47
N GLU A 682 -23.98 -16.13 18.39
CA GLU A 682 -23.77 -16.59 17.02
C GLU A 682 -22.29 -16.62 16.63
N ALA A 683 -21.48 -15.76 17.29
CA ALA A 683 -20.06 -15.60 17.02
C ALA A 683 -19.26 -15.35 18.32
N PRO A 684 -19.27 -16.29 19.27
CA PRO A 684 -18.65 -16.13 20.58
C PRO A 684 -17.13 -15.95 20.53
N SER A 685 -16.44 -16.51 19.53
CA SER A 685 -14.99 -16.37 19.36
C SER A 685 -14.55 -14.92 19.16
N TYR A 686 -15.40 -14.06 18.63
CA TYR A 686 -15.09 -12.63 18.47
C TYR A 686 -15.16 -11.86 19.80
N TYR A 687 -15.91 -12.35 20.78
CA TYR A 687 -15.97 -11.76 22.12
C TYR A 687 -14.89 -12.31 23.06
N ASP A 688 -14.39 -13.51 22.78
CA ASP A 688 -13.27 -14.14 23.49
C ASP A 688 -12.11 -14.41 22.52
N ILE A 689 -11.67 -13.38 21.83
CA ILE A 689 -10.60 -13.47 20.83
C ILE A 689 -9.26 -13.94 21.45
N ALA A 690 -9.08 -13.78 22.76
CA ALA A 690 -7.88 -14.22 23.46
C ALA A 690 -7.78 -15.75 23.54
N SER A 691 -8.90 -16.43 23.64
CA SER A 691 -9.00 -17.89 23.68
C SER A 691 -9.13 -18.51 22.29
N ALA A 692 -9.49 -17.71 21.28
CA ALA A 692 -9.72 -18.20 19.93
C ALA A 692 -8.40 -18.67 19.28
N THR A 693 -8.42 -19.87 18.71
CA THR A 693 -7.33 -20.44 17.90
C THR A 693 -7.61 -20.33 16.41
N GLU A 694 -8.88 -20.22 16.06
CA GLU A 694 -9.39 -19.97 14.70
C GLU A 694 -10.72 -19.22 14.79
N LEU A 695 -11.21 -18.72 13.68
CA LEU A 695 -12.51 -18.09 13.53
C LEU A 695 -13.36 -18.96 12.61
N PRO A 696 -14.31 -19.76 13.16
CA PRO A 696 -15.15 -20.67 12.38
C PRO A 696 -15.91 -19.95 11.26
N ILE A 697 -16.14 -20.65 10.15
CA ILE A 697 -16.83 -20.06 9.00
C ILE A 697 -18.29 -19.73 9.33
N GLU A 698 -18.90 -20.49 10.20
CA GLU A 698 -20.28 -20.30 10.68
C GLU A 698 -20.39 -18.99 11.48
N GLU A 699 -19.42 -18.74 12.37
CA GLU A 699 -19.36 -17.49 13.15
C GLU A 699 -19.06 -16.30 12.22
N PHE A 700 -18.15 -16.48 11.29
CA PHE A 700 -17.89 -15.44 10.29
C PHE A 700 -19.11 -15.16 9.41
N SER A 701 -19.88 -16.19 9.01
CA SER A 701 -21.12 -16.00 8.25
C SER A 701 -22.14 -15.17 9.03
N ALA A 702 -22.24 -15.37 10.34
CA ALA A 702 -23.12 -14.57 11.21
C ALA A 702 -22.68 -13.08 11.26
N VAL A 703 -21.37 -12.83 11.35
CA VAL A 703 -20.80 -11.46 11.36
C VAL A 703 -20.89 -10.82 9.96
N TYR A 704 -20.62 -11.59 8.91
CA TYR A 704 -20.75 -11.16 7.51
C TYR A 704 -22.21 -10.89 7.11
N GLY A 705 -23.16 -11.58 7.75
CA GLY A 705 -24.59 -11.40 7.54
C GLY A 705 -25.15 -12.18 6.36
N ALA A 706 -24.38 -13.10 5.78
CA ALA A 706 -24.77 -13.98 4.68
C ALA A 706 -23.93 -15.27 4.69
N GLU A 707 -24.35 -16.26 3.92
CA GLU A 707 -23.54 -17.44 3.67
C GLU A 707 -22.26 -17.06 2.91
N VAL A 708 -21.11 -17.50 3.43
CA VAL A 708 -19.81 -17.27 2.79
C VAL A 708 -19.71 -18.14 1.54
N PRO A 709 -19.43 -17.57 0.35
CA PRO A 709 -19.33 -18.34 -0.89
C PRO A 709 -18.24 -19.42 -0.81
N GLU A 710 -18.54 -20.59 -1.40
CA GLU A 710 -17.58 -21.68 -1.50
C GLU A 710 -16.30 -21.27 -2.23
N ASN A 711 -15.15 -21.66 -1.69
CA ASN A 711 -13.84 -21.39 -2.29
C ASN A 711 -13.31 -22.60 -3.09
N ILE A 712 -14.13 -23.03 -4.06
CA ILE A 712 -13.84 -24.21 -4.90
C ILE A 712 -13.46 -23.77 -6.31
N PRO A 713 -12.35 -24.30 -6.88
CA PRO A 713 -11.98 -23.98 -8.27
C PRO A 713 -13.05 -24.49 -9.25
N PRO A 714 -13.28 -23.77 -10.37
CA PRO A 714 -14.26 -24.18 -11.36
C PRO A 714 -13.89 -25.51 -12.02
N LYS A 715 -14.89 -26.34 -12.29
CA LYS A 715 -14.73 -27.57 -13.05
C LYS A 715 -14.94 -27.29 -14.53
N ARG A 716 -14.57 -28.28 -15.34
CA ARG A 716 -14.83 -28.20 -16.77
C ARG A 716 -16.35 -28.14 -17.04
N GLY A 717 -16.78 -27.14 -17.78
CA GLY A 717 -18.18 -26.81 -18.00
C GLY A 717 -18.61 -25.51 -17.28
N GLU A 718 -17.86 -25.08 -16.28
CA GLU A 718 -18.11 -23.91 -15.44
C GLU A 718 -17.16 -22.73 -15.71
N PHE A 719 -16.19 -22.89 -16.62
CA PHE A 719 -15.28 -21.80 -16.95
C PHE A 719 -16.01 -20.64 -17.61
N ASP A 720 -15.60 -19.43 -17.26
CA ASP A 720 -16.07 -18.17 -17.81
C ASP A 720 -14.89 -17.26 -18.21
N ILE A 721 -15.17 -16.02 -18.61
CA ILE A 721 -14.15 -15.05 -19.02
C ILE A 721 -13.27 -14.63 -17.84
N ASN A 722 -13.70 -14.82 -16.60
CA ASN A 722 -12.97 -14.53 -15.38
C ASN A 722 -12.17 -15.72 -14.84
N SER A 723 -12.30 -16.87 -15.45
CA SER A 723 -11.46 -18.02 -15.15
C SER A 723 -10.00 -17.74 -15.52
N THR A 724 -9.08 -18.08 -14.60
CA THR A 724 -7.65 -17.80 -14.78
C THR A 724 -6.97 -18.82 -15.68
N VAL A 725 -5.79 -18.47 -16.20
CA VAL A 725 -4.94 -19.39 -16.95
C VAL A 725 -4.62 -20.66 -16.14
N ASP A 726 -4.45 -20.50 -14.82
CA ASP A 726 -4.19 -21.63 -13.93
C ASP A 726 -5.42 -22.54 -13.80
N GLU A 727 -6.60 -22.00 -13.58
CA GLU A 727 -7.84 -22.75 -13.49
C GLU A 727 -8.14 -23.56 -14.75
N VAL A 728 -8.02 -22.94 -15.93
CA VAL A 728 -8.25 -23.68 -17.19
C VAL A 728 -7.15 -24.70 -17.50
N SER A 729 -6.02 -24.66 -16.82
CA SER A 729 -4.89 -25.60 -17.00
C SER A 729 -5.18 -27.02 -16.57
N ILE A 730 -6.30 -27.29 -15.89
CA ILE A 730 -6.80 -28.66 -15.67
C ILE A 730 -7.17 -29.37 -16.97
N THR A 731 -7.38 -28.62 -18.05
CA THR A 731 -7.64 -29.15 -19.40
C THR A 731 -6.32 -29.35 -20.18
N GLY A 732 -6.31 -30.28 -21.16
CA GLY A 732 -5.10 -30.52 -21.99
C GLY A 732 -4.65 -29.31 -22.76
N PHE A 733 -5.58 -28.55 -23.38
CA PHE A 733 -5.28 -27.34 -24.11
C PHE A 733 -4.87 -26.20 -23.17
N GLY A 734 -5.50 -26.07 -21.98
CA GLY A 734 -5.11 -25.10 -20.96
C GLY A 734 -3.69 -25.34 -20.42
N LYS A 735 -3.29 -26.61 -20.21
CA LYS A 735 -1.89 -26.96 -19.85
C LYS A 735 -0.89 -26.51 -20.92
N PHE A 736 -1.22 -26.71 -22.18
CA PHE A 736 -0.39 -26.25 -23.30
C PHE A 736 -0.30 -24.72 -23.32
N LEU A 737 -1.43 -24.03 -23.23
CA LEU A 737 -1.49 -22.57 -23.20
C LEU A 737 -0.65 -22.00 -22.04
N LYS A 738 -0.83 -22.52 -20.82
CA LYS A 738 -0.03 -22.11 -19.65
C LYS A 738 1.46 -22.28 -19.89
N LYS A 739 1.90 -23.41 -20.45
CA LYS A 739 3.33 -23.63 -20.76
C LYS A 739 3.87 -22.61 -21.74
N VAL A 740 3.13 -22.31 -22.81
CA VAL A 740 3.54 -21.31 -23.83
C VAL A 740 3.65 -19.92 -23.21
N LEU A 741 2.66 -19.50 -22.44
CA LEU A 741 2.64 -18.18 -21.81
C LEU A 741 3.75 -18.01 -20.76
N VAL A 742 3.95 -19.02 -19.90
CA VAL A 742 5.03 -19.03 -18.90
C VAL A 742 6.41 -19.00 -19.57
N PHE A 743 6.59 -19.76 -20.66
CA PHE A 743 7.84 -19.74 -21.43
C PHE A 743 8.09 -18.36 -22.04
N GLY A 744 7.05 -17.75 -22.63
CA GLY A 744 7.14 -16.39 -23.17
C GLY A 744 7.50 -15.36 -22.10
N ALA A 745 6.85 -15.42 -20.93
CA ALA A 745 7.15 -14.53 -19.81
C ALA A 745 8.62 -14.61 -19.37
N LYS A 746 9.16 -15.82 -19.26
CA LYS A 746 10.56 -16.05 -18.86
C LYS A 746 11.57 -15.52 -19.88
N ILE A 747 11.25 -15.54 -21.17
CA ILE A 747 12.11 -14.99 -22.22
C ILE A 747 12.07 -13.46 -22.24
N LEU A 748 10.89 -12.89 -22.08
CA LEU A 748 10.67 -11.44 -22.22
C LEU A 748 11.14 -10.65 -21.00
N THR A 749 11.26 -11.28 -19.83
CA THR A 749 11.66 -10.62 -18.59
C THR A 749 13.07 -10.99 -18.15
N LYS A 750 13.83 -9.98 -17.69
CA LYS A 750 15.19 -10.18 -17.15
C LYS A 750 15.14 -10.06 -15.62
N GLY A 751 15.92 -10.89 -14.94
CA GLY A 751 16.00 -10.92 -13.47
C GLY A 751 14.95 -11.84 -12.83
N ALA A 752 15.34 -12.53 -11.74
CA ALA A 752 14.50 -13.55 -11.11
C ALA A 752 13.19 -12.99 -10.56
N ALA A 753 13.23 -11.84 -9.90
CA ALA A 753 12.04 -11.18 -9.33
C ALA A 753 11.03 -10.78 -10.43
N ASN A 754 11.50 -10.13 -11.50
CA ASN A 754 10.64 -9.73 -12.61
C ASN A 754 10.05 -10.94 -13.33
N GLN A 755 10.83 -12.06 -13.45
CA GLN A 755 10.30 -13.32 -13.99
C GLN A 755 9.23 -13.92 -13.08
N MET A 756 9.44 -13.91 -11.76
CA MET A 756 8.44 -14.40 -10.81
C MET A 756 7.15 -13.59 -10.91
N MET A 757 7.25 -12.26 -10.90
CA MET A 757 6.10 -11.37 -11.04
C MET A 757 5.36 -11.62 -12.38
N ALA A 758 6.08 -11.65 -13.50
CA ALA A 758 5.48 -11.86 -14.81
C ALA A 758 4.81 -13.24 -14.92
N VAL A 759 5.46 -14.30 -14.43
CA VAL A 759 4.91 -15.66 -14.43
C VAL A 759 3.66 -15.71 -13.55
N ASN A 760 3.70 -15.17 -12.33
CA ASN A 760 2.55 -15.20 -11.44
C ASN A 760 1.38 -14.38 -12.00
N SER A 761 1.65 -13.17 -12.50
CA SER A 761 0.64 -12.33 -13.14
C SER A 761 -0.05 -13.05 -14.32
N ILE A 762 0.72 -13.75 -15.16
CA ILE A 762 0.17 -14.49 -16.31
C ILE A 762 -0.66 -15.69 -15.86
N VAL A 763 -0.20 -16.47 -14.90
CA VAL A 763 -0.94 -17.69 -14.51
C VAL A 763 -2.22 -17.36 -13.74
N THR A 764 -2.24 -16.25 -13.02
CA THR A 764 -3.42 -15.78 -12.26
C THR A 764 -4.30 -14.82 -13.06
N MET A 765 -3.88 -14.45 -14.28
CA MET A 765 -4.63 -13.54 -15.15
C MET A 765 -5.93 -14.20 -15.64
N PRO A 766 -7.09 -13.50 -15.55
CA PRO A 766 -8.34 -13.99 -16.13
C PRO A 766 -8.30 -13.95 -17.65
N LEU A 767 -9.07 -14.83 -18.31
CA LEU A 767 -9.09 -14.95 -19.78
C LEU A 767 -9.50 -13.65 -20.47
N ARG A 768 -10.40 -12.85 -19.86
CA ARG A 768 -10.83 -11.54 -20.41
C ARG A 768 -9.65 -10.60 -20.68
N SER A 769 -8.64 -10.66 -19.84
CA SER A 769 -7.48 -9.77 -19.95
C SER A 769 -6.66 -9.97 -21.23
N PHE A 770 -6.81 -11.11 -21.92
CA PHE A 770 -6.12 -11.34 -23.20
C PHE A 770 -6.50 -10.32 -24.27
N SER A 771 -7.75 -9.86 -24.29
CA SER A 771 -8.18 -8.82 -25.25
C SER A 771 -7.43 -7.51 -25.01
N GLY A 772 -7.40 -7.00 -23.80
CA GLY A 772 -6.74 -5.76 -23.46
C GLY A 772 -5.21 -5.85 -23.64
N PHE A 773 -4.57 -6.88 -23.08
CA PHE A 773 -3.13 -7.04 -23.14
C PHE A 773 -2.57 -7.29 -24.55
N THR A 774 -3.37 -7.79 -25.45
CA THR A 774 -2.95 -7.96 -26.87
C THR A 774 -3.33 -6.76 -27.73
N GLY A 775 -3.83 -5.66 -27.16
CA GLY A 775 -4.31 -4.49 -27.91
C GLY A 775 -5.43 -4.81 -28.88
N GLY A 776 -6.30 -5.76 -28.52
CA GLY A 776 -7.43 -6.20 -29.35
C GLY A 776 -7.08 -7.24 -30.44
N LEU A 777 -5.82 -7.71 -30.52
CA LEU A 777 -5.44 -8.82 -31.44
C LEU A 777 -6.23 -10.09 -31.12
N VAL A 778 -6.42 -10.40 -29.84
CA VAL A 778 -7.37 -11.40 -29.37
C VAL A 778 -8.67 -10.69 -29.03
N SER A 779 -9.66 -10.76 -29.88
CA SER A 779 -10.95 -10.07 -29.63
C SER A 779 -11.71 -10.73 -28.48
N GLU A 780 -12.68 -10.01 -27.89
CA GLU A 780 -13.59 -10.59 -26.88
C GLU A 780 -14.28 -11.87 -27.38
N SER A 781 -14.72 -11.87 -28.65
CA SER A 781 -15.27 -13.07 -29.29
C SER A 781 -14.27 -14.25 -29.37
N SER A 782 -12.97 -13.96 -29.48
CA SER A 782 -11.92 -15.00 -29.38
C SER A 782 -11.81 -15.51 -27.94
N VAL A 783 -11.89 -14.66 -26.95
CA VAL A 783 -11.90 -15.06 -25.53
C VAL A 783 -13.08 -15.96 -25.22
N ASP A 784 -14.29 -15.59 -25.67
CA ASP A 784 -15.47 -16.44 -25.57
C ASP A 784 -15.26 -17.79 -26.27
N GLY A 785 -14.60 -17.79 -27.44
CA GLY A 785 -14.23 -19.00 -28.15
C GLY A 785 -13.27 -19.89 -27.35
N LEU A 786 -12.31 -19.30 -26.63
CA LEU A 786 -11.42 -20.02 -25.70
C LEU A 786 -12.21 -20.64 -24.55
N VAL A 787 -13.10 -19.88 -23.92
CA VAL A 787 -14.00 -20.38 -22.85
C VAL A 787 -14.82 -21.56 -23.36
N ASP A 788 -15.41 -21.48 -24.57
CA ASP A 788 -16.15 -22.55 -25.18
C ASP A 788 -15.27 -23.81 -25.46
N ILE A 789 -14.00 -23.62 -25.87
CA ILE A 789 -13.04 -24.72 -26.06
C ILE A 789 -12.73 -25.40 -24.71
N PHE A 790 -12.43 -24.63 -23.66
CA PHE A 790 -12.15 -25.18 -22.33
C PHE A 790 -13.34 -25.97 -21.77
N ASN A 791 -14.56 -25.52 -22.05
CA ASN A 791 -15.81 -26.16 -21.65
C ASN A 791 -16.28 -27.27 -22.61
N LYS A 792 -15.52 -27.62 -23.66
CA LYS A 792 -15.90 -28.58 -24.69
C LYS A 792 -17.21 -28.26 -25.45
N LYS A 793 -17.59 -26.99 -25.55
CA LYS A 793 -18.77 -26.57 -26.32
C LYS A 793 -18.48 -26.65 -27.81
N LYS A 794 -19.49 -27.14 -28.57
CA LYS A 794 -19.40 -27.24 -30.05
C LYS A 794 -19.23 -25.83 -30.67
N GLY A 795 -18.32 -25.71 -31.63
CA GLY A 795 -18.08 -24.45 -32.35
C GLY A 795 -17.08 -23.49 -31.69
N GLY A 796 -16.60 -23.76 -30.47
CA GLY A 796 -15.66 -22.90 -29.75
C GLY A 796 -14.41 -22.57 -30.56
N PHE A 797 -13.80 -23.59 -31.19
CA PHE A 797 -12.61 -23.37 -32.03
C PHE A 797 -12.88 -22.49 -33.27
N ARG A 798 -14.05 -22.62 -33.87
CA ARG A 798 -14.47 -21.76 -35.00
C ARG A 798 -14.70 -20.32 -34.53
N LYS A 799 -15.31 -20.15 -33.34
CA LYS A 799 -15.53 -18.83 -32.71
C LYS A 799 -14.21 -18.17 -32.40
N PHE A 800 -13.27 -18.92 -31.78
CA PHE A 800 -11.92 -18.46 -31.51
C PHE A 800 -11.19 -17.95 -32.76
N LEU A 801 -11.13 -18.75 -33.83
CA LEU A 801 -10.48 -18.35 -35.08
C LEU A 801 -11.17 -17.16 -35.78
N LYS A 802 -12.51 -17.09 -35.77
CA LYS A 802 -13.23 -15.95 -36.34
C LYS A 802 -12.96 -14.63 -35.63
N GLY A 803 -12.71 -14.69 -34.33
CA GLY A 803 -12.41 -13.53 -33.52
C GLY A 803 -11.00 -12.96 -33.76
N PHE A 804 -10.07 -13.74 -34.35
CA PHE A 804 -8.78 -13.20 -34.83
C PHE A 804 -9.04 -12.30 -36.06
N LYS A 805 -9.51 -11.07 -35.84
CA LYS A 805 -9.57 -10.08 -36.91
C LYS A 805 -8.17 -9.55 -37.16
N LYS A 806 -7.78 -9.49 -38.45
CA LYS A 806 -6.68 -8.60 -38.87
C LYS A 806 -7.03 -7.21 -38.32
N SER A 807 -6.18 -6.66 -37.44
CA SER A 807 -6.36 -5.29 -36.96
C SER A 807 -6.54 -4.39 -38.17
N LYS A 808 -7.68 -3.72 -38.25
CA LYS A 808 -7.76 -2.57 -39.16
C LYS A 808 -6.67 -1.62 -38.68
N LYS A 809 -5.71 -1.30 -39.56
CA LYS A 809 -4.74 -0.24 -39.28
C LYS A 809 -5.48 0.97 -38.72
N PRO A 810 -5.01 1.58 -37.63
CA PRO A 810 -5.62 2.82 -37.18
C PRO A 810 -5.68 3.77 -38.37
N GLN A 811 -6.83 4.32 -38.64
CA GLN A 811 -6.93 5.44 -39.54
C GLN A 811 -6.06 6.53 -38.93
N ARG A 812 -5.03 6.95 -39.69
CA ARG A 812 -4.11 8.04 -39.37
C ARG A 812 -4.86 9.36 -39.20
#